data_a5540aa8014ce5bf45e1e503e19cca88
#
_entry.id   a5540aa8014ce5bf45e1e503e19cca88
#
_cell.length_a   1.000
_cell.length_b   1.000
_cell.length_c   1.000
_cell.angle_alpha   90.00
_cell.angle_beta   90.00
_cell.angle_gamma   90.00
#
_symmetry.space_group_name_H-M   'P 1'
#
loop_
_entity.id
_entity.type
_entity.pdbx_description
1 polymer ?
#
loop_
_entity_poly.entity_id
_entity_poly.type
_entity_poly.pdbx_seq_one_letter_code
_entity_poly.pdbx_strand_id
1 'polypeptide(L)'
;ASGQLLAVVSTSALELGIDIGSLDLCLLVGYPGSIMQTLQRGGRVGRKGQESAVILVGGEDALDQFFIRNPEEFFRRPPENAVLNPDNSVILVRHVECAASEIPLRKDEEWMSRPAVQNEVRALQEEGKLLESADGREWLAARRRPQRDVSLRGSGATFQIVDTEKNVIGEIDAHRAFRETHEGAVYLHHGHSYVISKLDMGERIAYAVPREVKWHTNVRSSKSTEILSVYTEGRVFNMPVRFGRLRVTDQITGYERRLNGSMQLMDIMPLEMPAQVFETEGLWFVIPDEIRHRVEDNFYHFMGSIHALEHVSIGLMPLLIMADRNDLGGISIPMHPQVGSAAVFVYDGLPGGAGLTAGAFPRLSDLILGVRQTLMTCPCLNGCPSCVQSPKCGSGNRPLDKQGALYLVNEIIGTGDTSRNSLPEISRGLIRRMDMERARIESGPDGARVEGDRASLSGSEYEPGPGPVIVFDVETRRSAKDVGGWNRAGEMGVSVCVCWDGSGYRSFGQDELGELFRIFSKAGLVVGFNSFRFDYAVLQPFAPYRLSGLKGLDMLQEIRRFLGYGVSLDNLGRATLDAPKSADGMKALEWWKEGRVEEIRRYCQMDVEITRRLYEFGRENHYLLFTNKAGQKTRVPVHW
;
A
#
# COMPACT_ATOMS: atom_id res chain seq x y z
N ALA A 1 13.89 -9.85 37.21
CA ALA A 1 13.09 -10.13 38.43
C ALA A 1 13.88 -10.90 39.51
N SER A 2 14.96 -11.61 39.13
CA SER A 2 15.81 -12.36 40.10
C SER A 2 16.85 -11.51 40.83
N GLY A 3 16.99 -10.21 40.52
CA GLY A 3 18.02 -9.33 41.12
C GLY A 3 19.46 -9.59 40.62
N GLN A 4 19.64 -10.42 39.60
CA GLN A 4 20.96 -10.76 39.10
C GLN A 4 21.58 -9.68 38.21
N LEU A 5 20.76 -8.78 37.62
CA LEU A 5 21.21 -7.69 36.77
C LEU A 5 21.06 -6.37 37.53
N LEU A 6 22.12 -5.60 37.60
CA LEU A 6 22.13 -4.25 38.21
C LEU A 6 21.65 -3.18 37.25
N ALA A 7 21.79 -3.40 35.95
CA ALA A 7 21.38 -2.47 34.90
C ALA A 7 20.91 -3.21 33.65
N VAL A 8 20.02 -2.59 32.90
CA VAL A 8 19.56 -3.05 31.58
C VAL A 8 19.57 -1.89 30.61
N VAL A 9 20.09 -2.12 29.40
CA VAL A 9 20.02 -1.18 28.28
C VAL A 9 18.98 -1.71 27.30
N SER A 10 18.02 -0.88 26.94
CA SER A 10 16.90 -1.25 26.08
C SER A 10 16.50 -0.10 25.19
N THR A 11 15.90 -0.42 24.05
CA THR A 11 15.14 0.52 23.24
C THR A 11 13.76 0.77 23.87
N SER A 12 12.77 1.23 23.12
CA SER A 12 11.36 1.36 23.57
C SER A 12 10.69 0.05 24.00
N ALA A 13 11.37 -1.10 23.88
CA ALA A 13 10.81 -2.40 24.24
C ALA A 13 10.33 -2.51 25.69
N LEU A 14 10.87 -1.71 26.59
CA LEU A 14 10.47 -1.66 28.01
C LEU A 14 9.47 -0.54 28.33
N GLU A 15 8.95 0.17 27.33
CA GLU A 15 8.02 1.27 27.49
C GLU A 15 6.63 0.81 27.94
N LEU A 16 6.12 -0.27 27.31
CA LEU A 16 4.76 -0.77 27.51
C LEU A 16 4.71 -2.22 27.99
N GLY A 17 3.75 -2.51 28.86
CA GLY A 17 3.26 -3.86 29.14
C GLY A 17 4.14 -4.77 29.99
N ILE A 18 5.34 -4.37 30.40
CA ILE A 18 6.25 -5.22 31.17
C ILE A 18 6.34 -4.72 32.61
N ASP A 19 6.10 -5.60 33.57
CA ASP A 19 6.38 -5.33 34.98
C ASP A 19 7.85 -5.69 35.27
N ILE A 20 8.70 -4.66 35.20
CA ILE A 20 10.10 -4.77 35.56
C ILE A 20 10.21 -4.33 36.99
N GLY A 21 10.13 -5.18 37.93
CA GLY A 21 10.37 -4.96 39.35
C GLY A 21 10.79 -3.53 39.78
N SER A 22 11.25 -3.35 41.00
CA SER A 22 11.69 -2.03 41.46
C SER A 22 12.99 -1.59 40.79
N LEU A 23 12.90 -0.58 39.91
CA LEU A 23 14.04 0.16 39.39
C LEU A 23 14.16 1.48 40.17
N ASP A 24 15.39 1.87 40.52
CA ASP A 24 15.67 3.09 41.25
C ASP A 24 15.96 4.27 40.32
N LEU A 25 16.53 3.99 39.14
CA LEU A 25 16.98 5.01 38.19
C LEU A 25 16.57 4.65 36.76
N CYS A 26 16.05 5.65 36.03
CA CYS A 26 15.83 5.59 34.59
C CYS A 26 16.68 6.66 33.90
N LEU A 27 17.58 6.24 33.01
CA LEU A 27 18.34 7.13 32.15
C LEU A 27 17.72 7.10 30.76
N LEU A 28 17.21 8.23 30.29
CA LEU A 28 16.68 8.42 28.93
C LEU A 28 17.76 9.09 28.10
N VAL A 29 18.35 8.37 27.17
CA VAL A 29 19.36 8.90 26.24
C VAL A 29 18.65 9.38 24.98
N GLY A 30 18.53 10.69 24.82
CA GLY A 30 17.66 11.36 23.87
C GLY A 30 16.22 11.49 24.38
N TYR A 31 15.53 12.54 23.94
CA TYR A 31 14.12 12.73 24.21
C TYR A 31 13.29 11.68 23.45
N PRO A 32 12.38 10.95 24.11
CA PRO A 32 11.63 9.87 23.47
C PRO A 32 10.70 10.25 22.31
N GLY A 33 10.56 11.55 22.03
CA GLY A 33 9.69 12.06 20.97
C GLY A 33 8.38 12.64 21.46
N SER A 34 7.90 12.25 22.66
CA SER A 34 6.72 12.84 23.29
C SER A 34 6.82 12.85 24.82
N ILE A 35 6.07 13.75 25.44
CA ILE A 35 5.92 13.79 26.92
C ILE A 35 5.29 12.47 27.40
N MET A 36 4.29 11.97 26.67
CA MET A 36 3.62 10.70 26.99
C MET A 36 4.63 9.56 27.06
N GLN A 37 5.47 9.38 26.03
CA GLN A 37 6.49 8.32 26.01
C GLN A 37 7.54 8.51 27.11
N THR A 38 7.93 9.76 27.39
CA THR A 38 8.87 10.08 28.47
C THR A 38 8.30 9.67 29.83
N LEU A 39 7.02 9.97 30.08
CA LEU A 39 6.32 9.56 31.32
C LEU A 39 6.13 8.05 31.39
N GLN A 40 5.82 7.36 30.28
CA GLN A 40 5.68 5.91 30.21
C GLN A 40 6.99 5.18 30.52
N ARG A 41 8.12 5.65 29.97
CA ARG A 41 9.46 5.11 30.26
C ARG A 41 9.89 5.45 31.68
N GLY A 42 9.71 6.70 32.11
CA GLY A 42 10.00 7.14 33.47
C GLY A 42 9.15 6.44 34.52
N GLY A 43 7.90 6.12 34.22
CA GLY A 43 7.00 5.38 35.12
C GLY A 43 7.39 3.92 35.39
N ARG A 44 8.57 3.47 34.93
CA ARG A 44 9.16 2.16 35.29
C ARG A 44 9.95 2.19 36.58
N VAL A 45 10.30 3.37 37.09
CA VAL A 45 11.01 3.57 38.36
C VAL A 45 10.05 4.01 39.46
N GLY A 46 10.47 3.91 40.69
CA GLY A 46 9.72 4.41 41.86
C GLY A 46 8.44 3.61 42.22
N ARG A 47 8.28 2.41 41.70
CA ARG A 47 7.18 1.55 42.07
C ARG A 47 7.35 1.10 43.52
N LYS A 48 6.25 1.00 44.27
CA LYS A 48 6.21 0.63 45.69
C LYS A 48 6.63 1.73 46.68
N GLY A 49 6.58 3.01 46.27
CA GLY A 49 6.81 4.13 47.18
C GLY A 49 8.27 4.37 47.58
N GLN A 50 9.22 3.81 46.83
CA GLN A 50 10.64 4.10 47.01
C GLN A 50 11.06 5.37 46.24
N GLU A 51 12.07 6.07 46.73
CA GLU A 51 12.67 7.20 46.02
C GLU A 51 13.32 6.73 44.75
N SER A 52 13.13 7.49 43.67
CA SER A 52 13.66 7.17 42.35
C SER A 52 13.94 8.43 41.55
N ALA A 53 14.74 8.28 40.51
CA ALA A 53 15.07 9.39 39.62
C ALA A 53 14.91 9.02 38.14
N VAL A 54 14.47 10.01 37.36
CA VAL A 54 14.45 9.95 35.88
C VAL A 54 15.38 11.04 35.39
N ILE A 55 16.39 10.68 34.60
CA ILE A 55 17.36 11.60 34.05
C ILE A 55 17.27 11.58 32.52
N LEU A 56 16.95 12.73 31.92
CA LEU A 56 17.02 12.93 30.49
C LEU A 56 18.40 13.44 30.09
N VAL A 57 19.11 12.68 29.25
CA VAL A 57 20.39 13.08 28.65
C VAL A 57 20.08 13.51 27.21
N GLY A 58 20.01 14.82 26.97
CA GLY A 58 19.69 15.36 25.63
C GLY A 58 20.84 15.16 24.64
N GLY A 59 20.44 14.72 23.42
CA GLY A 59 21.32 14.66 22.25
C GLY A 59 21.47 16.03 21.57
N GLU A 60 22.07 16.01 20.38
CA GLU A 60 22.24 17.24 19.55
C GLU A 60 20.99 17.58 18.71
N ASP A 61 19.94 16.80 18.83
CA ASP A 61 18.68 16.99 18.07
C ASP A 61 17.94 18.27 18.50
N ALA A 62 17.25 18.91 17.57
CA ALA A 62 16.54 20.17 17.82
C ALA A 62 15.48 20.05 18.92
N LEU A 63 14.75 18.93 18.98
CA LEU A 63 13.72 18.69 19.98
C LEU A 63 14.32 18.41 21.36
N ASP A 64 15.39 17.62 21.43
CA ASP A 64 16.16 17.39 22.65
C ASP A 64 16.65 18.72 23.23
N GLN A 65 17.30 19.54 22.41
CA GLN A 65 17.84 20.84 22.80
C GLN A 65 16.76 21.85 23.16
N PHE A 66 15.55 21.73 22.59
CA PHE A 66 14.44 22.55 23.02
C PHE A 66 14.09 22.30 24.49
N PHE A 67 13.95 21.04 24.92
CA PHE A 67 13.61 20.71 26.30
C PHE A 67 14.77 20.92 27.26
N ILE A 68 16.01 20.69 26.83
CA ILE A 68 17.19 21.00 27.68
C ILE A 68 17.30 22.51 27.98
N ARG A 69 16.96 23.36 27.02
CA ARG A 69 17.02 24.82 27.20
C ARG A 69 15.75 25.41 27.84
N ASN A 70 14.63 24.70 27.77
CA ASN A 70 13.35 25.13 28.30
C ASN A 70 12.72 23.99 29.13
N PRO A 71 13.34 23.55 30.25
CA PRO A 71 12.89 22.38 31.00
C PRO A 71 11.49 22.55 31.60
N GLU A 72 11.08 23.78 31.91
CA GLU A 72 9.73 24.09 32.41
C GLU A 72 8.64 23.78 31.39
N GLU A 73 8.95 23.83 30.11
CA GLU A 73 8.00 23.50 29.05
C GLU A 73 7.60 22.03 29.12
N PHE A 74 8.49 21.14 29.54
CA PHE A 74 8.15 19.72 29.70
C PHE A 74 7.05 19.52 30.77
N PHE A 75 7.13 20.25 31.89
CA PHE A 75 6.18 20.11 32.98
C PHE A 75 4.90 20.91 32.80
N ARG A 76 4.94 21.98 31.98
CA ARG A 76 3.80 22.86 31.72
C ARG A 76 2.87 22.31 30.65
N ARG A 77 3.40 21.60 29.68
CA ARG A 77 2.62 21.06 28.57
C ARG A 77 1.86 19.82 29.02
N PRO A 78 0.57 19.67 28.63
CA PRO A 78 -0.12 18.39 28.77
C PRO A 78 0.52 17.34 27.87
N PRO A 79 0.38 16.04 28.18
CA PRO A 79 0.71 14.97 27.23
C PRO A 79 -0.02 15.16 25.90
N GLU A 80 0.64 14.79 24.83
CA GLU A 80 0.15 14.98 23.47
C GLU A 80 -1.09 14.11 23.22
N ASN A 81 -2.07 14.66 22.50
CA ASN A 81 -3.23 13.92 22.04
C ASN A 81 -2.83 12.94 20.93
N ALA A 82 -3.36 11.72 21.00
CA ALA A 82 -3.22 10.76 19.91
C ALA A 82 -3.92 11.28 18.65
N VAL A 83 -3.24 11.14 17.52
CA VAL A 83 -3.80 11.46 16.20
C VAL A 83 -4.17 10.17 15.49
N LEU A 84 -5.35 10.13 14.91
CA LEU A 84 -5.89 8.96 14.23
C LEU A 84 -6.62 9.38 12.94
N ASN A 85 -6.29 8.70 11.84
CA ASN A 85 -7.06 8.79 10.60
C ASN A 85 -7.79 7.46 10.32
N PRO A 86 -9.05 7.31 10.77
CA PRO A 86 -9.81 6.08 10.57
C PRO A 86 -10.29 5.91 9.12
N ASP A 87 -10.11 6.92 8.26
CA ASP A 87 -10.51 6.92 6.86
C ASP A 87 -9.31 6.78 5.90
N ASN A 88 -8.14 6.44 6.43
CA ASN A 88 -6.98 6.13 5.59
C ASN A 88 -7.29 4.92 4.69
N SER A 89 -7.46 5.15 3.40
CA SER A 89 -7.87 4.12 2.42
C SER A 89 -6.89 2.95 2.35
N VAL A 90 -5.59 3.21 2.47
CA VAL A 90 -4.52 2.19 2.39
C VAL A 90 -4.61 1.20 3.56
N ILE A 91 -5.02 1.67 4.73
CA ILE A 91 -5.23 0.86 5.92
C ILE A 91 -6.63 0.25 5.93
N LEU A 92 -7.65 1.10 5.68
CA LEU A 92 -9.06 0.73 5.79
C LEU A 92 -9.43 -0.43 4.87
N VAL A 93 -8.97 -0.41 3.61
CA VAL A 93 -9.22 -1.48 2.63
C VAL A 93 -8.81 -2.86 3.16
N ARG A 94 -7.66 -2.95 3.82
CA ARG A 94 -7.16 -4.21 4.39
C ARG A 94 -7.96 -4.64 5.61
N HIS A 95 -8.35 -3.69 6.46
CA HIS A 95 -9.14 -3.97 7.65
C HIS A 95 -10.57 -4.40 7.29
N VAL A 96 -11.19 -3.82 6.27
CA VAL A 96 -12.50 -4.23 5.74
C VAL A 96 -12.44 -5.68 5.25
N GLU A 97 -11.41 -6.07 4.50
CA GLU A 97 -11.23 -7.46 4.05
C GLU A 97 -11.03 -8.42 5.23
N CYS A 98 -10.24 -8.03 6.24
CA CYS A 98 -10.05 -8.83 7.45
C CYS A 98 -11.35 -9.01 8.22
N ALA A 99 -12.11 -7.94 8.43
CA ALA A 99 -13.41 -7.98 9.11
C ALA A 99 -14.39 -8.93 8.40
N ALA A 100 -14.47 -8.85 7.07
CA ALA A 100 -15.29 -9.77 6.26
C ALA A 100 -14.83 -11.23 6.34
N SER A 101 -13.55 -11.47 6.64
CA SER A 101 -13.01 -12.83 6.83
C SER A 101 -13.31 -13.41 8.22
N GLU A 102 -13.53 -12.57 9.22
CA GLU A 102 -13.92 -12.98 10.57
C GLU A 102 -15.41 -13.26 10.65
N ILE A 103 -16.23 -12.30 10.22
CA ILE A 103 -17.70 -12.39 10.19
C ILE A 103 -18.18 -11.68 8.92
N PRO A 104 -19.19 -12.23 8.18
CA PRO A 104 -19.76 -11.53 7.03
C PRO A 104 -20.20 -10.12 7.39
N LEU A 105 -19.81 -9.14 6.58
CA LEU A 105 -20.17 -7.73 6.80
C LEU A 105 -21.61 -7.49 6.37
N ARG A 106 -22.42 -6.91 7.24
CA ARG A 106 -23.82 -6.63 6.96
C ARG A 106 -24.02 -5.19 6.53
N LYS A 107 -24.90 -4.95 5.55
CA LYS A 107 -25.23 -3.59 5.05
C LYS A 107 -25.84 -2.69 6.13
N ASP A 108 -26.51 -3.24 7.12
CA ASP A 108 -27.20 -2.53 8.20
C ASP A 108 -26.30 -2.18 9.40
N GLU A 109 -25.02 -2.55 9.38
CA GLU A 109 -24.08 -2.13 10.41
C GLU A 109 -23.78 -0.62 10.33
N GLU A 110 -23.79 0.08 11.46
CA GLU A 110 -23.64 1.54 11.52
C GLU A 110 -22.38 2.05 10.81
N TRP A 111 -21.23 1.41 11.03
CA TRP A 111 -19.96 1.82 10.44
C TRP A 111 -19.90 1.62 8.91
N MET A 112 -20.73 0.72 8.37
CA MET A 112 -20.87 0.49 6.93
C MET A 112 -21.52 1.67 6.20
N SER A 113 -22.23 2.55 6.91
CA SER A 113 -22.81 3.78 6.34
C SER A 113 -21.76 4.85 6.02
N ARG A 114 -20.52 4.69 6.52
CA ARG A 114 -19.44 5.67 6.29
C ARG A 114 -18.99 5.64 4.82
N PRO A 115 -18.95 6.80 4.12
CA PRO A 115 -18.57 6.86 2.71
C PRO A 115 -17.19 6.25 2.41
N ALA A 116 -16.21 6.44 3.30
CA ALA A 116 -14.89 5.84 3.16
C ALA A 116 -14.97 4.30 3.12
N VAL A 117 -15.76 3.71 4.03
CA VAL A 117 -15.96 2.25 4.08
C VAL A 117 -16.66 1.75 2.81
N GLN A 118 -17.71 2.45 2.35
CA GLN A 118 -18.45 2.09 1.13
C GLN A 118 -17.56 2.10 -0.11
N ASN A 119 -16.65 3.08 -0.21
CA ASN A 119 -15.71 3.14 -1.32
C ASN A 119 -14.75 1.95 -1.30
N GLU A 120 -14.22 1.59 -0.12
CA GLU A 120 -13.31 0.45 -0.01
C GLU A 120 -14.02 -0.90 -0.22
N VAL A 121 -15.27 -1.04 0.24
CA VAL A 121 -16.09 -2.22 -0.06
C VAL A 121 -16.30 -2.37 -1.57
N ARG A 122 -16.61 -1.28 -2.27
CA ARG A 122 -16.77 -1.30 -3.74
C ARG A 122 -15.46 -1.68 -4.43
N ALA A 123 -14.34 -1.07 -4.05
CA ALA A 123 -13.03 -1.40 -4.59
C ALA A 123 -12.68 -2.88 -4.37
N LEU A 124 -12.91 -3.41 -3.17
CA LEU A 124 -12.69 -4.83 -2.86
C LEU A 124 -13.63 -5.78 -3.62
N GLN A 125 -14.86 -5.34 -3.92
CA GLN A 125 -15.77 -6.11 -4.79
C GLN A 125 -15.27 -6.13 -6.24
N GLU A 126 -14.84 -4.99 -6.78
CA GLU A 126 -14.27 -4.88 -8.13
C GLU A 126 -12.99 -5.73 -8.27
N GLU A 127 -12.18 -5.82 -7.22
CA GLU A 127 -11.00 -6.67 -7.17
C GLU A 127 -11.32 -8.16 -6.88
N GLY A 128 -12.58 -8.52 -6.63
CA GLY A 128 -13.00 -9.88 -6.28
C GLY A 128 -12.52 -10.36 -4.90
N LYS A 129 -12.08 -9.45 -4.03
CA LYS A 129 -11.67 -9.77 -2.65
C LYS A 129 -12.85 -9.84 -1.67
N LEU A 130 -13.93 -9.12 -1.96
CA LEU A 130 -15.22 -9.24 -1.29
C LEU A 130 -16.27 -9.79 -2.25
N LEU A 131 -17.05 -10.73 -1.76
CA LEU A 131 -18.12 -11.40 -2.49
C LEU A 131 -19.45 -11.09 -1.83
N GLU A 132 -20.39 -10.58 -2.60
CA GLU A 132 -21.73 -10.29 -2.11
C GLU A 132 -22.55 -11.60 -1.96
N SER A 133 -23.31 -11.72 -0.87
CA SER A 133 -24.25 -12.83 -0.68
C SER A 133 -25.34 -12.81 -1.75
N ALA A 134 -25.98 -13.94 -2.02
CA ALA A 134 -26.99 -14.05 -3.06
C ALA A 134 -28.20 -13.12 -2.83
N ASP A 135 -28.55 -12.86 -1.56
CA ASP A 135 -29.64 -11.93 -1.20
C ASP A 135 -29.17 -10.46 -1.16
N GLY A 136 -27.89 -10.20 -1.41
CA GLY A 136 -27.31 -8.86 -1.47
C GLY A 136 -27.23 -8.14 -0.13
N ARG A 137 -27.33 -8.86 1.00
CA ARG A 137 -27.36 -8.26 2.36
C ARG A 137 -26.01 -8.26 3.07
N GLU A 138 -25.09 -9.13 2.64
CA GLU A 138 -23.82 -9.37 3.32
C GLU A 138 -22.66 -9.41 2.33
N TRP A 139 -21.45 -9.14 2.81
CA TRP A 139 -20.21 -9.37 2.08
C TRP A 139 -19.32 -10.36 2.81
N LEU A 140 -18.75 -11.28 2.07
CA LEU A 140 -17.83 -12.30 2.54
C LEU A 140 -16.45 -12.07 1.93
N ALA A 141 -15.38 -12.32 2.69
CA ALA A 141 -14.03 -12.30 2.12
C ALA A 141 -13.80 -13.51 1.20
N ALA A 142 -13.27 -13.27 0.00
CA ALA A 142 -12.88 -14.34 -0.91
C ALA A 142 -11.69 -15.16 -0.35
N ARG A 143 -10.81 -14.52 0.41
CA ARG A 143 -9.62 -15.13 1.02
C ARG A 143 -9.88 -15.53 2.47
N ARG A 144 -9.36 -16.70 2.84
CA ARG A 144 -9.58 -17.25 4.19
C ARG A 144 -8.76 -16.57 5.30
N ARG A 145 -7.62 -15.97 4.97
CA ARG A 145 -6.68 -15.43 5.98
C ARG A 145 -6.00 -14.15 5.47
N PRO A 146 -6.75 -13.09 5.14
CA PRO A 146 -6.19 -11.83 4.65
C PRO A 146 -5.29 -11.14 5.67
N GLN A 147 -5.51 -11.37 6.97
CA GLN A 147 -4.71 -10.80 8.06
C GLN A 147 -3.22 -11.17 8.02
N ARG A 148 -2.83 -12.21 7.27
CA ARG A 148 -1.41 -12.57 7.08
C ARG A 148 -0.62 -11.52 6.30
N ASP A 149 -1.33 -10.73 5.49
CA ASP A 149 -0.74 -9.68 4.66
C ASP A 149 -0.85 -8.29 5.32
N VAL A 150 -1.35 -8.23 6.58
CA VAL A 150 -1.51 -6.99 7.34
C VAL A 150 -0.42 -6.88 8.39
N SER A 151 0.43 -5.84 8.26
CA SER A 151 1.39 -5.48 9.29
C SER A 151 0.80 -4.37 10.17
N LEU A 152 0.84 -4.55 11.49
CA LEU A 152 0.48 -3.49 12.44
C LEU A 152 1.58 -2.42 12.60
N ARG A 153 2.76 -2.64 12.00
CA ARG A 153 3.93 -1.76 12.10
C ARG A 153 4.26 -1.02 10.81
N GLY A 154 3.52 -1.27 9.73
CA GLY A 154 3.75 -0.63 8.44
C GLY A 154 2.56 -0.79 7.51
N SER A 155 2.41 0.10 6.54
CA SER A 155 1.29 0.12 5.58
C SER A 155 1.63 -0.55 4.24
N GLY A 156 2.89 -0.92 4.02
CA GLY A 156 3.41 -1.43 2.75
C GLY A 156 3.54 -2.95 2.67
N ALA A 157 4.07 -3.42 1.55
CA ALA A 157 4.57 -4.78 1.41
C ALA A 157 5.82 -4.96 2.27
N THR A 158 6.07 -6.19 2.72
CA THR A 158 7.25 -6.53 3.51
C THR A 158 8.28 -7.21 2.62
N PHE A 159 9.55 -6.86 2.79
CA PHE A 159 10.72 -7.53 2.20
C PHE A 159 11.38 -8.39 3.24
N GLN A 160 11.82 -9.59 2.86
CA GLN A 160 12.66 -10.44 3.69
C GLN A 160 14.13 -10.12 3.45
N ILE A 161 14.93 -10.11 4.53
CA ILE A 161 16.38 -9.99 4.44
C ILE A 161 16.93 -11.37 4.72
N VAL A 162 17.66 -11.93 3.75
CA VAL A 162 18.19 -13.28 3.83
C VAL A 162 19.72 -13.29 3.75
N ASP A 163 20.35 -14.15 4.51
CA ASP A 163 21.80 -14.37 4.47
C ASP A 163 22.23 -15.27 3.28
N THR A 164 23.53 -15.57 3.20
CA THR A 164 24.12 -16.43 2.17
C THR A 164 23.64 -17.89 2.24
N GLU A 165 23.11 -18.32 3.38
CA GLU A 165 22.56 -19.66 3.59
C GLU A 165 21.04 -19.70 3.37
N LYS A 166 20.45 -18.57 2.93
CA LYS A 166 19.01 -18.36 2.75
C LYS A 166 18.19 -18.37 4.05
N ASN A 167 18.83 -18.16 5.20
CA ASN A 167 18.10 -17.93 6.43
C ASN A 167 17.55 -16.51 6.45
N VAL A 168 16.29 -16.36 6.90
CA VAL A 168 15.69 -15.04 7.11
C VAL A 168 16.28 -14.44 8.39
N ILE A 169 17.05 -13.37 8.24
CA ILE A 169 17.67 -12.63 9.34
C ILE A 169 16.88 -11.40 9.75
N GLY A 170 15.92 -10.96 8.94
CA GLY A 170 15.06 -9.82 9.26
C GLY A 170 13.95 -9.61 8.25
N GLU A 171 13.04 -8.73 8.62
CA GLU A 171 11.97 -8.25 7.74
C GLU A 171 11.95 -6.71 7.78
N ILE A 172 11.66 -6.10 6.64
CA ILE A 172 11.63 -4.65 6.49
C ILE A 172 10.47 -4.24 5.58
N ASP A 173 9.79 -3.16 5.92
CA ASP A 173 8.72 -2.61 5.09
C ASP A 173 9.28 -2.03 3.78
N ALA A 174 8.48 -2.06 2.72
CA ALA A 174 8.90 -1.69 1.37
C ALA A 174 9.47 -0.27 1.28
N HIS A 175 8.89 0.70 1.98
CA HIS A 175 9.38 2.08 1.95
C HIS A 175 10.80 2.19 2.54
N ARG A 176 11.06 1.47 3.62
CA ARG A 176 12.37 1.41 4.26
C ARG A 176 13.34 0.52 3.48
N ALA A 177 12.86 -0.56 2.85
CA ALA A 177 13.71 -1.48 2.10
C ALA A 177 14.53 -0.77 1.03
N PHE A 178 13.92 0.15 0.28
CA PHE A 178 14.61 0.94 -0.73
C PHE A 178 15.72 1.82 -0.15
N ARG A 179 15.58 2.27 1.10
CA ARG A 179 16.53 3.17 1.76
C ARG A 179 17.60 2.44 2.55
N GLU A 180 17.27 1.28 3.12
CA GLU A 180 18.13 0.58 4.09
C GLU A 180 18.70 -0.73 3.54
N THR A 181 18.11 -1.29 2.47
CA THR A 181 18.53 -2.57 1.88
C THR A 181 18.77 -2.49 0.37
N HIS A 182 19.09 -1.31 -0.17
CA HIS A 182 19.54 -1.17 -1.55
C HIS A 182 20.87 -1.89 -1.78
N GLU A 183 21.22 -2.18 -3.02
CA GLU A 183 22.51 -2.79 -3.33
C GLU A 183 23.67 -1.93 -2.80
N GLY A 184 24.60 -2.55 -2.09
CA GLY A 184 25.71 -1.90 -1.41
C GLY A 184 25.39 -1.31 -0.03
N ALA A 185 24.13 -1.34 0.43
CA ALA A 185 23.76 -0.88 1.77
C ALA A 185 24.44 -1.71 2.87
N VAL A 186 24.77 -1.06 3.99
CA VAL A 186 25.24 -1.75 5.20
C VAL A 186 24.05 -1.96 6.12
N TYR A 187 23.73 -3.23 6.36
CA TYR A 187 22.67 -3.66 7.28
C TYR A 187 23.30 -4.23 8.56
N LEU A 188 22.80 -3.80 9.70
CA LEU A 188 23.25 -4.26 11.02
C LEU A 188 22.21 -5.20 11.63
N HIS A 189 22.64 -6.39 12.03
CA HIS A 189 21.76 -7.36 12.69
C HIS A 189 22.51 -8.07 13.82
N HIS A 190 21.97 -7.99 15.04
CA HIS A 190 22.55 -8.59 16.25
C HIS A 190 24.05 -8.29 16.47
N GLY A 191 24.49 -7.06 16.14
CA GLY A 191 25.89 -6.64 16.28
C GLY A 191 26.80 -7.06 15.11
N HIS A 192 26.31 -7.82 14.16
CA HIS A 192 27.03 -8.17 12.94
C HIS A 192 26.65 -7.24 11.79
N SER A 193 27.63 -6.91 10.95
CA SER A 193 27.39 -6.11 9.74
C SER A 193 27.30 -7.00 8.51
N TYR A 194 26.36 -6.63 7.64
CA TYR A 194 26.11 -7.26 6.35
C TYR A 194 26.15 -6.19 5.27
N VAL A 195 26.60 -6.56 4.08
CA VAL A 195 26.46 -5.72 2.88
C VAL A 195 25.42 -6.36 1.97
N ILE A 196 24.44 -5.58 1.55
CA ILE A 196 23.39 -6.03 0.64
C ILE A 196 24.02 -6.21 -0.75
N SER A 197 23.95 -7.42 -1.29
CA SER A 197 24.48 -7.75 -2.61
C SER A 197 23.47 -7.58 -3.73
N LYS A 198 22.16 -7.72 -3.41
CA LYS A 198 21.05 -7.58 -4.35
C LYS A 198 19.76 -7.27 -3.59
N LEU A 199 18.95 -6.36 -4.13
CA LEU A 199 17.55 -6.18 -3.74
C LEU A 199 16.65 -6.71 -4.86
N ASP A 200 15.97 -7.84 -4.63
CA ASP A 200 15.05 -8.44 -5.59
C ASP A 200 13.63 -7.90 -5.36
N MET A 201 13.16 -7.08 -6.28
CA MET A 201 11.85 -6.42 -6.18
C MET A 201 10.69 -7.38 -6.45
N GLY A 202 10.89 -8.36 -7.33
CA GLY A 202 9.85 -9.33 -7.70
C GLY A 202 9.58 -10.32 -6.58
N GLU A 203 10.63 -10.90 -6.01
CA GLU A 203 10.54 -11.85 -4.90
C GLU A 203 10.43 -11.14 -3.54
N ARG A 204 10.68 -9.83 -3.48
CA ARG A 204 10.72 -9.03 -2.25
C ARG A 204 11.75 -9.55 -1.25
N ILE A 205 12.96 -9.78 -1.74
CA ILE A 205 14.07 -10.32 -0.96
C ILE A 205 15.29 -9.40 -1.09
N ALA A 206 15.91 -9.05 0.05
CA ALA A 206 17.23 -8.44 0.11
C ALA A 206 18.26 -9.49 0.50
N TYR A 207 19.24 -9.71 -0.35
CA TYR A 207 20.32 -10.68 -0.11
C TYR A 207 21.47 -10.01 0.62
N ALA A 208 21.75 -10.45 1.85
CA ALA A 208 22.73 -9.89 2.76
C ALA A 208 23.95 -10.82 2.87
N VAL A 209 25.13 -10.26 2.62
CA VAL A 209 26.40 -10.98 2.74
C VAL A 209 27.11 -10.53 4.02
N PRO A 210 27.48 -11.44 4.94
CA PRO A 210 28.24 -11.09 6.14
C PRO A 210 29.55 -10.42 5.75
N ARG A 211 29.79 -9.20 6.23
CA ARG A 211 31.01 -8.47 5.95
C ARG A 211 31.24 -7.41 7.02
N GLU A 212 32.36 -7.47 7.71
CA GLU A 212 32.75 -6.39 8.60
C GLU A 212 33.25 -5.19 7.82
N VAL A 213 32.62 -4.05 8.06
CA VAL A 213 32.97 -2.77 7.43
C VAL A 213 33.09 -1.66 8.47
N LYS A 214 33.97 -0.70 8.20
CA LYS A 214 34.21 0.47 9.08
C LYS A 214 33.45 1.72 8.60
N TRP A 215 32.42 1.54 7.79
CA TRP A 215 31.62 2.59 7.22
C TRP A 215 30.13 2.20 7.23
N HIS A 216 29.28 3.19 7.12
CA HIS A 216 27.83 3.04 6.96
C HIS A 216 27.38 3.76 5.69
N THR A 217 26.15 3.50 5.28
CA THR A 217 25.54 4.08 4.09
C THR A 217 24.40 5.02 4.42
N ASN A 218 24.34 6.16 3.71
CA ASN A 218 23.23 7.09 3.74
C ASN A 218 22.73 7.33 2.31
N VAL A 219 21.44 7.13 2.05
CA VAL A 219 20.88 7.35 0.73
C VAL A 219 20.79 8.83 0.37
N ARG A 220 20.97 9.11 -0.92
CA ARG A 220 20.61 10.37 -1.57
C ARG A 220 19.33 10.17 -2.35
N SER A 221 18.41 11.10 -2.21
CA SER A 221 17.15 11.03 -2.95
C SER A 221 16.73 12.40 -3.47
N SER A 222 15.97 12.39 -4.56
CA SER A 222 15.26 13.56 -5.05
C SER A 222 13.77 13.35 -4.77
N LYS A 223 13.10 14.44 -4.38
CA LYS A 223 11.68 14.44 -4.08
C LYS A 223 10.94 15.47 -4.91
N SER A 224 9.71 15.17 -5.26
CA SER A 224 8.78 16.14 -5.83
C SER A 224 7.39 15.96 -5.24
N THR A 225 6.60 17.03 -5.28
CA THR A 225 5.20 17.03 -4.82
C THR A 225 4.29 17.53 -5.91
N GLU A 226 3.11 16.93 -5.99
CA GLU A 226 1.98 17.37 -6.81
C GLU A 226 0.79 17.62 -5.89
N ILE A 227 0.17 18.79 -5.99
CA ILE A 227 -1.04 19.13 -5.24
C ILE A 227 -2.22 18.51 -5.98
N LEU A 228 -2.86 17.52 -5.37
CA LEU A 228 -4.03 16.84 -5.91
C LEU A 228 -5.33 17.58 -5.56
N SER A 229 -5.42 18.07 -4.33
CA SER A 229 -6.56 18.89 -3.87
C SER A 229 -6.15 19.78 -2.69
N VAL A 230 -6.80 20.93 -2.58
CA VAL A 230 -6.70 21.84 -1.44
C VAL A 230 -7.95 21.67 -0.61
N TYR A 231 -7.83 21.21 0.62
CA TYR A 231 -8.98 21.03 1.53
C TYR A 231 -9.34 22.30 2.27
N THR A 232 -8.33 23.09 2.64
CA THR A 232 -8.53 24.36 3.32
C THR A 232 -7.34 25.29 3.15
N GLU A 233 -7.60 26.57 3.29
CA GLU A 233 -6.61 27.64 3.28
C GLU A 233 -6.71 28.44 4.57
N GLY A 234 -5.58 28.98 4.99
CA GLY A 234 -5.48 29.84 6.16
C GLY A 234 -4.32 30.79 6.04
N ARG A 235 -4.04 31.49 7.13
CA ARG A 235 -2.92 32.44 7.22
C ARG A 235 -2.25 32.34 8.59
N VAL A 236 -0.93 32.35 8.58
CA VAL A 236 -0.10 32.46 9.76
C VAL A 236 0.74 33.73 9.63
N PHE A 237 0.41 34.77 10.41
CA PHE A 237 0.99 36.11 10.29
C PHE A 237 0.89 36.61 8.84
N ASN A 238 2.00 36.92 8.19
CA ASN A 238 2.04 37.41 6.81
C ASN A 238 2.12 36.28 5.76
N MET A 239 2.05 35.01 6.16
CA MET A 239 2.26 33.86 5.28
C MET A 239 0.95 33.08 5.05
N PRO A 240 0.50 32.93 3.79
CA PRO A 240 -0.58 32.01 3.46
C PRO A 240 -0.15 30.56 3.72
N VAL A 241 -1.09 29.75 4.21
CA VAL A 241 -0.89 28.33 4.46
C VAL A 241 -2.07 27.55 3.90
N ARG A 242 -1.80 26.35 3.40
CA ARG A 242 -2.81 25.46 2.82
C ARG A 242 -2.65 24.06 3.37
N PHE A 243 -3.75 23.33 3.36
CA PHE A 243 -3.77 21.90 3.72
C PHE A 243 -4.56 21.14 2.65
N GLY A 244 -4.08 19.96 2.28
CA GLY A 244 -4.73 19.15 1.25
C GLY A 244 -4.07 17.81 0.98
N ARG A 245 -4.50 17.20 -0.12
CA ARG A 245 -3.96 15.93 -0.61
C ARG A 245 -2.81 16.17 -1.57
N LEU A 246 -1.74 15.45 -1.36
CA LEU A 246 -0.50 15.53 -2.12
C LEU A 246 -0.17 14.16 -2.71
N ARG A 247 0.43 14.17 -3.91
CA ARG A 247 1.19 13.04 -4.44
C ARG A 247 2.67 13.34 -4.26
N VAL A 248 3.35 12.46 -3.53
CA VAL A 248 4.80 12.56 -3.27
C VAL A 248 5.50 11.51 -4.11
N THR A 249 6.52 11.95 -4.83
CA THR A 249 7.46 11.07 -5.54
C THR A 249 8.80 11.17 -4.86
N ASP A 250 9.34 10.05 -4.36
CA ASP A 250 10.67 9.93 -3.75
C ASP A 250 11.50 8.94 -4.58
N GLN A 251 12.60 9.41 -5.15
CA GLN A 251 13.49 8.61 -5.96
C GLN A 251 14.89 8.60 -5.37
N ILE A 252 15.36 7.42 -5.01
CA ILE A 252 16.74 7.23 -4.56
C ILE A 252 17.64 7.25 -5.79
N THR A 253 18.59 8.19 -5.80
CA THR A 253 19.52 8.43 -6.92
C THR A 253 20.95 7.96 -6.62
N GLY A 254 21.21 7.57 -5.37
CA GLY A 254 22.52 7.11 -4.96
C GLY A 254 22.64 6.98 -3.44
N TYR A 255 23.83 6.67 -2.96
CA TYR A 255 24.15 6.65 -1.54
C TYR A 255 25.58 7.12 -1.27
N GLU A 256 25.77 7.66 -0.08
CA GLU A 256 27.06 8.06 0.48
C GLU A 256 27.60 6.93 1.36
N ARG A 257 28.90 6.65 1.26
CA ARG A 257 29.63 5.87 2.25
C ARG A 257 30.35 6.81 3.19
N ARG A 258 30.16 6.64 4.50
CA ARG A 258 30.77 7.47 5.53
C ARG A 258 31.48 6.61 6.56
N LEU A 259 32.68 7.04 6.99
CA LEU A 259 33.43 6.35 8.02
C LEU A 259 32.69 6.39 9.36
N ASN A 260 32.65 5.25 10.03
CA ASN A 260 32.13 5.16 11.39
C ASN A 260 32.98 5.99 12.35
N GLY A 261 32.34 6.72 13.26
CA GLY A 261 33.01 7.59 14.24
C GLY A 261 33.33 9.00 13.72
N SER A 262 34.07 9.15 12.64
CA SER A 262 34.42 10.48 12.09
C SER A 262 33.32 11.08 11.19
N MET A 263 32.36 10.29 10.73
CA MET A 263 31.33 10.69 9.78
C MET A 263 31.87 11.25 8.46
N GLN A 264 33.16 11.08 8.19
CA GLN A 264 33.81 11.57 6.98
C GLN A 264 33.24 10.86 5.74
N LEU A 265 32.88 11.66 4.73
CA LEU A 265 32.46 11.16 3.44
C LEU A 265 33.64 10.47 2.74
N MET A 266 33.46 9.22 2.35
CA MET A 266 34.42 8.45 1.56
C MET A 266 34.18 8.63 0.08
N ASP A 267 32.95 8.33 -0.36
CA ASP A 267 32.52 8.44 -1.75
C ASP A 267 30.99 8.50 -1.87
N ILE A 268 30.52 8.73 -3.08
CA ILE A 268 29.12 8.75 -3.45
C ILE A 268 28.93 7.75 -4.60
N MET A 269 28.05 6.77 -4.39
CA MET A 269 27.72 5.73 -5.36
C MET A 269 26.37 6.02 -5.98
N PRO A 270 26.24 6.03 -7.32
CA PRO A 270 24.95 6.17 -7.96
C PRO A 270 24.12 4.90 -7.79
N LEU A 271 22.79 5.05 -7.77
CA LEU A 271 21.83 3.96 -7.77
C LEU A 271 20.71 4.27 -8.79
N GLU A 272 20.32 3.25 -9.53
CA GLU A 272 19.13 3.28 -10.36
C GLU A 272 18.00 2.53 -9.65
N MET A 273 17.19 3.25 -8.91
CA MET A 273 16.05 2.70 -8.18
C MET A 273 14.75 3.23 -8.77
N PRO A 274 13.66 2.44 -8.79
CA PRO A 274 12.36 2.96 -9.20
C PRO A 274 11.87 4.05 -8.26
N ALA A 275 11.17 5.05 -8.80
CA ALA A 275 10.55 6.08 -7.98
C ALA A 275 9.44 5.47 -7.12
N GLN A 276 9.40 5.85 -5.85
CA GLN A 276 8.31 5.54 -4.95
C GLN A 276 7.29 6.66 -5.00
N VAL A 277 6.06 6.35 -5.41
CA VAL A 277 4.97 7.31 -5.53
C VAL A 277 3.87 6.91 -4.55
N PHE A 278 3.44 7.85 -3.73
CA PHE A 278 2.32 7.63 -2.83
C PHE A 278 1.52 8.92 -2.65
N GLU A 279 0.23 8.78 -2.36
CA GLU A 279 -0.64 9.89 -2.00
C GLU A 279 -0.74 10.00 -0.49
N THR A 280 -0.76 11.23 0.02
CA THR A 280 -0.81 11.51 1.45
C THR A 280 -1.47 12.86 1.73
N GLU A 281 -1.67 13.17 3.00
CA GLU A 281 -2.09 14.50 3.45
C GLU A 281 -0.87 15.35 3.79
N GLY A 282 -0.97 16.65 3.57
CA GLY A 282 0.09 17.59 3.90
C GLY A 282 -0.39 19.03 3.96
N LEU A 283 0.42 19.82 4.63
CA LEU A 283 0.28 21.29 4.67
C LEU A 283 1.46 21.93 3.94
N TRP A 284 1.26 23.13 3.45
CA TRP A 284 2.34 23.89 2.87
C TRP A 284 2.23 25.39 3.14
N PHE A 285 3.38 25.97 3.38
CA PHE A 285 3.57 27.41 3.53
C PHE A 285 3.86 28.01 2.16
N VAL A 286 3.15 29.06 1.80
CA VAL A 286 3.40 29.84 0.58
C VAL A 286 4.19 31.08 0.97
N ILE A 287 5.41 31.18 0.47
CA ILE A 287 6.27 32.32 0.78
C ILE A 287 5.96 33.45 -0.21
N PRO A 288 5.44 34.61 0.25
CA PRO A 288 5.17 35.75 -0.62
C PRO A 288 6.44 36.26 -1.33
N ASP A 289 6.32 36.67 -2.59
CA ASP A 289 7.46 37.17 -3.36
C ASP A 289 8.09 38.43 -2.74
N GLU A 290 7.30 39.26 -2.06
CA GLU A 290 7.84 40.43 -1.34
C GLU A 290 8.77 40.01 -0.20
N ILE A 291 8.48 38.92 0.50
CA ILE A 291 9.35 38.38 1.55
C ILE A 291 10.60 37.76 0.91
N ARG A 292 10.44 37.03 -0.19
CA ARG A 292 11.54 36.47 -0.96
C ARG A 292 12.53 37.56 -1.37
N HIS A 293 12.05 38.63 -2.01
CA HIS A 293 12.90 39.74 -2.46
C HIS A 293 13.65 40.37 -1.28
N ARG A 294 12.97 40.59 -0.13
CA ARG A 294 13.65 41.14 1.06
C ARG A 294 14.76 40.23 1.59
N VAL A 295 14.60 38.91 1.53
CA VAL A 295 15.63 37.94 1.90
C VAL A 295 16.83 38.04 0.95
N GLU A 296 16.58 38.10 -0.37
CA GLU A 296 17.59 38.18 -1.42
C GLU A 296 18.30 39.55 -1.41
N ASP A 297 17.58 40.65 -1.22
CA ASP A 297 18.13 42.03 -1.12
C ASP A 297 19.05 42.21 0.11
N ASN A 298 18.82 41.43 1.18
CA ASN A 298 19.70 41.39 2.34
C ASN A 298 20.83 40.34 2.21
N PHE A 299 21.09 39.86 0.99
CA PHE A 299 22.18 38.95 0.64
C PHE A 299 22.13 37.57 1.32
N TYR A 300 20.96 37.13 1.79
CA TYR A 300 20.76 35.77 2.27
C TYR A 300 20.47 34.78 1.16
N HIS A 301 20.88 33.55 1.37
CA HIS A 301 20.62 32.47 0.39
C HIS A 301 19.18 31.98 0.51
N PHE A 302 18.27 32.47 -0.33
CA PHE A 302 16.84 32.22 -0.22
C PHE A 302 16.48 30.71 -0.18
N MET A 303 17.00 29.89 -1.12
CA MET A 303 16.76 28.44 -1.10
C MET A 303 17.25 27.80 0.20
N GLY A 304 18.41 28.21 0.71
CA GLY A 304 18.92 27.74 2.00
C GLY A 304 18.06 28.16 3.19
N SER A 305 17.42 29.34 3.10
CA SER A 305 16.53 29.87 4.13
C SER A 305 15.22 29.07 4.23
N ILE A 306 14.56 28.78 3.08
CA ILE A 306 13.33 27.99 3.08
C ILE A 306 13.59 26.51 3.40
N HIS A 307 14.74 25.98 3.03
CA HIS A 307 15.18 24.62 3.38
C HIS A 307 15.47 24.49 4.89
N ALA A 308 16.09 25.49 5.49
CA ALA A 308 16.27 25.54 6.94
C ALA A 308 14.92 25.66 7.67
N LEU A 309 13.98 26.49 7.16
CA LEU A 309 12.62 26.59 7.69
C LEU A 309 11.90 25.22 7.66
N GLU A 310 12.01 24.47 6.55
CA GLU A 310 11.47 23.12 6.44
C GLU A 310 11.98 22.20 7.55
N HIS A 311 13.31 22.13 7.70
CA HIS A 311 13.94 21.23 8.67
C HIS A 311 13.55 21.54 10.12
N VAL A 312 13.58 22.82 10.50
CA VAL A 312 13.20 23.22 11.86
C VAL A 312 11.71 22.97 12.10
N SER A 313 10.87 23.23 11.09
CA SER A 313 9.43 22.96 11.20
C SER A 313 9.14 21.49 11.45
N ILE A 314 9.75 20.58 10.70
CA ILE A 314 9.63 19.12 10.91
C ILE A 314 10.18 18.73 12.29
N GLY A 315 11.34 19.27 12.67
CA GLY A 315 11.99 18.97 13.95
C GLY A 315 11.16 19.37 15.18
N LEU A 316 10.39 20.45 15.07
CA LEU A 316 9.55 20.95 16.17
C LEU A 316 8.07 20.51 16.08
N MET A 317 7.64 19.88 14.98
CA MET A 317 6.27 19.42 14.82
C MET A 317 5.81 18.52 15.98
N PRO A 318 6.64 17.63 16.55
CA PRO A 318 6.27 16.82 17.71
C PRO A 318 5.89 17.63 18.97
N LEU A 319 6.22 18.91 19.05
CA LEU A 319 5.70 19.79 20.11
C LEU A 319 4.21 20.11 19.98
N LEU A 320 3.63 19.90 18.80
CA LEU A 320 2.22 20.20 18.53
C LEU A 320 1.34 18.96 18.53
N ILE A 321 1.88 17.82 18.11
CA ILE A 321 1.16 16.57 17.87
C ILE A 321 2.01 15.40 18.34
N MET A 322 1.39 14.28 18.72
CA MET A 322 2.08 13.05 19.03
C MET A 322 2.57 12.38 17.72
N ALA A 323 3.78 12.71 17.33
CA ALA A 323 4.44 12.17 16.15
C ALA A 323 5.94 11.98 16.40
N ASP A 324 6.52 10.96 15.79
CA ASP A 324 7.97 10.92 15.59
C ASP A 324 8.30 11.78 14.34
N ARG A 325 9.43 12.49 14.37
CA ARG A 325 9.89 13.22 13.16
C ARG A 325 10.06 12.32 11.96
N ASN A 326 10.19 11.01 12.18
CA ASN A 326 10.23 10.00 11.12
C ASN A 326 8.89 9.76 10.43
N ASP A 327 7.79 10.15 11.07
CA ASP A 327 6.45 10.04 10.53
C ASP A 327 6.09 11.20 9.59
N LEU A 328 6.96 12.20 9.52
CA LEU A 328 6.77 13.39 8.70
C LEU A 328 7.83 13.46 7.59
N GLY A 329 7.42 13.91 6.41
CA GLY A 329 8.30 14.28 5.33
C GLY A 329 8.19 15.77 5.01
N GLY A 330 9.16 16.29 4.26
CA GLY A 330 9.09 17.65 3.77
C GLY A 330 9.86 17.84 2.48
N ILE A 331 9.57 18.98 1.86
CA ILE A 331 10.27 19.48 0.69
C ILE A 331 10.09 20.99 0.59
N SER A 332 11.17 21.71 0.31
CA SER A 332 11.17 23.14 0.01
C SER A 332 11.49 23.37 -1.46
N ILE A 333 10.66 24.16 -2.13
CA ILE A 333 10.78 24.44 -3.56
C ILE A 333 10.75 25.96 -3.77
N PRO A 334 11.78 26.55 -4.40
CA PRO A 334 11.86 28.01 -4.57
C PRO A 334 10.84 28.56 -5.59
N MET A 335 10.27 27.70 -6.42
CA MET A 335 9.18 28.01 -7.36
C MET A 335 8.41 26.74 -7.65
N HIS A 336 7.29 26.53 -6.95
CA HIS A 336 6.44 25.36 -7.18
C HIS A 336 5.46 25.63 -8.33
N PRO A 337 5.40 24.77 -9.37
CA PRO A 337 4.62 25.03 -10.58
C PRO A 337 3.13 25.31 -10.33
N GLN A 338 2.50 24.56 -9.41
CA GLN A 338 1.06 24.71 -9.11
C GLN A 338 0.79 25.83 -8.11
N VAL A 339 1.78 26.29 -7.33
CA VAL A 339 1.62 27.39 -6.38
C VAL A 339 1.93 28.74 -7.04
N GLY A 340 2.84 28.76 -8.02
CA GLY A 340 3.31 29.97 -8.68
C GLY A 340 4.26 30.81 -7.85
N SER A 341 4.74 30.31 -6.70
CA SER A 341 5.65 30.97 -5.74
C SER A 341 6.46 29.94 -4.99
N ALA A 342 7.36 30.39 -4.11
CA ALA A 342 8.10 29.51 -3.23
C ALA A 342 7.17 28.83 -2.22
N ALA A 343 7.41 27.55 -1.98
CA ALA A 343 6.60 26.76 -1.06
C ALA A 343 7.45 25.80 -0.21
N VAL A 344 7.04 25.64 1.04
CA VAL A 344 7.60 24.65 1.98
C VAL A 344 6.48 23.70 2.36
N PHE A 345 6.61 22.45 1.94
CA PHE A 345 5.66 21.37 2.22
C PHE A 345 6.10 20.58 3.45
N VAL A 346 5.16 20.23 4.30
CA VAL A 346 5.28 19.22 5.35
C VAL A 346 4.13 18.25 5.19
N TYR A 347 4.41 16.96 5.12
CA TYR A 347 3.40 15.95 4.82
C TYR A 347 3.57 14.71 5.70
N ASP A 348 2.47 13.97 5.87
CA ASP A 348 2.48 12.70 6.58
C ASP A 348 3.29 11.68 5.78
N GLY A 349 4.28 11.05 6.40
CA GLY A 349 5.14 10.05 5.76
C GLY A 349 4.42 8.72 5.49
N LEU A 350 3.20 8.55 5.98
CA LEU A 350 2.38 7.36 5.79
C LEU A 350 1.49 7.53 4.54
N PRO A 351 1.49 6.57 3.60
CA PRO A 351 0.51 6.56 2.51
C PRO A 351 -0.93 6.66 3.01
N GLY A 352 -1.73 7.52 2.36
CA GLY A 352 -3.10 7.83 2.76
C GLY A 352 -3.22 8.86 3.91
N GLY A 353 -2.11 9.23 4.54
CA GLY A 353 -2.05 10.17 5.65
C GLY A 353 -2.47 9.57 7.00
N ALA A 354 -1.69 9.86 8.04
CA ALA A 354 -2.01 9.47 9.42
C ALA A 354 -2.88 10.51 10.15
N GLY A 355 -2.99 11.72 9.58
CA GLY A 355 -3.71 12.86 10.16
C GLY A 355 -2.82 13.79 10.98
N LEU A 356 -1.50 13.60 10.94
CA LEU A 356 -0.54 14.38 11.72
C LEU A 356 -0.55 15.85 11.30
N THR A 357 -0.40 16.11 10.00
CA THR A 357 -0.43 17.47 9.45
C THR A 357 -1.79 18.14 9.60
N ALA A 358 -2.90 17.38 9.53
CA ALA A 358 -4.23 17.88 9.82
C ALA A 358 -4.35 18.34 11.29
N GLY A 359 -3.86 17.55 12.23
CA GLY A 359 -3.84 17.87 13.66
C GLY A 359 -2.93 19.07 14.01
N ALA A 360 -1.83 19.25 13.28
CA ALA A 360 -0.90 20.37 13.48
C ALA A 360 -1.40 21.69 12.88
N PHE A 361 -2.20 21.64 11.82
CA PHE A 361 -2.59 22.82 11.04
C PHE A 361 -3.19 23.98 11.88
N PRO A 362 -4.12 23.76 12.84
CA PRO A 362 -4.67 24.84 13.67
C PRO A 362 -3.64 25.53 14.57
N ARG A 363 -2.47 24.89 14.77
CA ARG A 363 -1.41 25.36 15.69
C ARG A 363 -0.15 25.84 14.99
N LEU A 364 -0.21 26.13 13.69
CA LEU A 364 0.98 26.54 12.92
C LEU A 364 1.57 27.88 13.37
N SER A 365 0.80 28.77 14.01
CA SER A 365 1.34 29.98 14.63
C SER A 365 2.32 29.64 15.76
N ASP A 366 1.99 28.65 16.62
CA ASP A 366 2.88 28.17 17.68
C ASP A 366 4.15 27.58 17.09
N LEU A 367 4.01 26.83 15.97
CA LEU A 367 5.17 26.27 15.26
C LEU A 367 6.12 27.37 14.79
N ILE A 368 5.63 28.37 14.09
CA ILE A 368 6.47 29.46 13.55
C ILE A 368 7.16 30.26 14.66
N LEU A 369 6.49 30.50 15.79
CA LEU A 369 7.11 31.10 16.97
C LEU A 369 8.19 30.19 17.57
N GLY A 370 7.96 28.90 17.65
CA GLY A 370 8.94 27.91 18.09
C GLY A 370 10.16 27.82 17.16
N VAL A 371 9.94 27.88 15.85
CA VAL A 371 11.02 27.96 14.84
C VAL A 371 11.88 29.18 15.07
N ARG A 372 11.26 30.36 15.21
CA ARG A 372 12.00 31.61 15.54
C ARG A 372 12.82 31.45 16.81
N GLN A 373 12.22 30.97 17.88
CA GLN A 373 12.89 30.78 19.18
C GLN A 373 14.12 29.86 19.04
N THR A 374 13.97 28.73 18.35
CA THR A 374 15.07 27.77 18.13
C THR A 374 16.20 28.37 17.32
N LEU A 375 15.90 29.10 16.25
CA LEU A 375 16.93 29.79 15.44
C LEU A 375 17.67 30.87 16.21
N MET A 376 16.97 31.64 17.07
CA MET A 376 17.55 32.70 17.89
C MET A 376 18.42 32.17 19.03
N THR A 377 17.98 31.14 19.73
CA THR A 377 18.65 30.67 20.95
C THR A 377 19.78 29.70 20.69
N CYS A 378 19.85 29.09 19.48
CA CYS A 378 20.94 28.21 19.14
C CYS A 378 22.24 29.03 18.90
N PRO A 379 23.35 28.75 19.62
CA PRO A 379 24.58 29.57 19.55
C PRO A 379 25.38 29.38 18.25
N CYS A 380 25.04 28.38 17.41
CA CYS A 380 25.77 28.13 16.18
C CYS A 380 25.59 29.28 15.17
N LEU A 381 26.58 29.53 14.32
CA LEU A 381 26.54 30.59 13.30
C LEU A 381 25.88 30.10 12.00
N ASN A 382 26.28 28.93 11.51
CA ASN A 382 25.96 28.46 10.16
C ASN A 382 24.90 27.31 10.12
N GLY A 383 24.35 26.97 11.28
CA GLY A 383 23.44 25.83 11.41
C GLY A 383 24.13 24.55 11.91
N CYS A 384 23.43 23.81 12.76
CA CYS A 384 23.91 22.58 13.39
C CYS A 384 22.75 21.60 13.57
N PRO A 385 23.00 20.34 14.00
CA PRO A 385 21.94 19.37 14.28
C PRO A 385 20.90 19.86 15.30
N SER A 386 21.31 20.74 16.23
CA SER A 386 20.43 21.32 17.26
C SER A 386 19.44 22.37 16.73
N CYS A 387 19.48 22.71 15.44
CA CYS A 387 18.57 23.71 14.86
C CYS A 387 18.13 23.35 13.43
N VAL A 388 18.98 23.49 12.40
CA VAL A 388 18.56 23.42 10.99
C VAL A 388 19.00 22.16 10.25
N GLN A 389 19.93 21.36 10.78
CA GLN A 389 20.39 20.17 10.10
C GLN A 389 19.48 18.98 10.41
N SER A 390 19.12 18.23 9.38
CA SER A 390 18.31 17.02 9.49
C SER A 390 19.11 15.79 9.03
N PRO A 391 19.13 14.70 9.80
CA PRO A 391 19.80 13.47 9.39
C PRO A 391 19.08 12.77 8.22
N LYS A 392 17.84 13.16 7.92
CA LYS A 392 17.01 12.61 6.84
C LYS A 392 17.11 13.41 5.54
N CYS A 393 17.88 14.48 5.51
CA CYS A 393 17.96 15.35 4.34
C CYS A 393 18.57 14.62 3.14
N GLY A 394 17.80 14.42 2.09
CA GLY A 394 18.23 13.77 0.85
C GLY A 394 19.30 14.54 0.07
N SER A 395 19.41 15.87 0.28
CA SER A 395 20.43 16.74 -0.31
C SER A 395 21.71 16.86 0.54
N GLY A 396 21.80 16.15 1.68
CA GLY A 396 22.94 16.22 2.60
C GLY A 396 23.06 17.55 3.32
N ASN A 397 21.93 18.19 3.64
CA ASN A 397 21.85 19.48 4.34
C ASN A 397 22.47 20.66 3.53
N ARG A 398 22.30 20.65 2.20
CA ARG A 398 22.84 21.69 1.32
C ARG A 398 21.84 22.09 0.23
N PRO A 399 21.64 23.40 -0.02
CA PRO A 399 22.12 24.52 0.79
C PRO A 399 21.32 24.67 2.08
N LEU A 400 21.92 25.20 3.15
CA LEU A 400 21.23 25.66 4.36
C LEU A 400 21.75 27.04 4.73
N ASP A 401 20.86 27.97 5.11
CA ASP A 401 21.17 29.30 5.60
C ASP A 401 20.35 29.58 6.87
N LYS A 402 20.99 29.44 8.03
CA LYS A 402 20.33 29.67 9.32
C LYS A 402 19.96 31.14 9.52
N GLN A 403 20.86 32.05 9.14
CA GLN A 403 20.64 33.49 9.34
C GLN A 403 19.56 34.00 8.41
N GLY A 404 19.59 33.52 7.15
CA GLY A 404 18.52 33.79 6.19
C GLY A 404 17.17 33.21 6.62
N ALA A 405 17.15 32.03 7.24
CA ALA A 405 15.91 31.44 7.79
C ALA A 405 15.38 32.29 8.98
N LEU A 406 16.25 32.77 9.86
CA LEU A 406 15.84 33.66 10.96
C LEU A 406 15.27 34.98 10.41
N TYR A 407 15.92 35.57 9.40
CA TYR A 407 15.45 36.77 8.74
C TYR A 407 14.10 36.52 8.09
N LEU A 408 13.96 35.46 7.31
CA LEU A 408 12.73 35.03 6.67
C LEU A 408 11.57 34.90 7.68
N VAL A 409 11.80 34.21 8.80
CA VAL A 409 10.78 33.99 9.84
C VAL A 409 10.40 35.32 10.52
N ASN A 410 11.35 36.22 10.73
CA ASN A 410 11.03 37.55 11.26
C ASN A 410 10.18 38.36 10.30
N GLU A 411 10.42 38.31 8.98
CA GLU A 411 9.59 38.96 7.97
C GLU A 411 8.16 38.33 7.92
N ILE A 412 8.06 37.00 8.09
CA ILE A 412 6.77 36.31 8.18
C ILE A 412 5.98 36.82 9.40
N ILE A 413 6.61 36.87 10.57
CA ILE A 413 5.95 37.32 11.81
C ILE A 413 5.65 38.82 11.76
N GLY A 414 6.55 39.64 11.20
CA GLY A 414 6.39 41.08 11.11
C GLY A 414 6.19 41.72 12.47
N THR A 415 5.10 42.47 12.67
CA THR A 415 4.76 43.11 13.96
C THR A 415 4.29 42.12 15.04
N GLY A 416 4.14 40.84 14.72
CA GLY A 416 3.63 39.83 15.64
C GLY A 416 2.12 39.90 15.86
N ASP A 417 1.40 40.64 15.02
CA ASP A 417 -0.05 40.77 15.08
C ASP A 417 -0.75 39.43 14.76
N THR A 418 -1.18 38.74 15.81
CA THR A 418 -1.89 37.45 15.71
C THR A 418 -3.34 37.60 15.26
N SER A 419 -3.91 38.83 15.21
CA SER A 419 -5.28 39.04 14.73
C SER A 419 -5.48 38.66 13.27
N ARG A 420 -4.37 38.55 12.51
CA ARG A 420 -4.36 38.11 11.11
C ARG A 420 -4.31 36.59 10.95
N ASN A 421 -4.10 35.84 12.04
CA ASN A 421 -4.09 34.38 11.95
C ASN A 421 -5.50 33.85 11.70
N SER A 422 -5.63 33.06 10.66
CA SER A 422 -6.88 32.35 10.34
C SER A 422 -6.53 30.89 10.04
N LEU A 423 -6.66 30.06 11.05
CA LEU A 423 -6.31 28.64 10.96
C LEU A 423 -7.54 27.82 11.36
N PRO A 424 -8.35 27.39 10.39
CA PRO A 424 -9.52 26.57 10.69
C PRO A 424 -9.09 25.20 11.22
N GLU A 425 -9.92 24.64 12.06
CA GLU A 425 -9.78 23.23 12.45
C GLU A 425 -10.09 22.31 11.26
N ILE A 426 -9.25 21.31 11.07
CA ILE A 426 -9.41 20.31 10.03
C ILE A 426 -10.29 19.18 10.56
N SER A 427 -11.53 19.12 10.15
CA SER A 427 -12.40 17.99 10.46
C SER A 427 -12.35 16.94 9.36
N ARG A 428 -12.39 15.66 9.74
CA ARG A 428 -12.47 14.55 8.79
C ARG A 428 -13.74 14.60 7.93
N GLY A 429 -14.81 15.21 8.46
CA GLY A 429 -16.02 15.48 7.69
C GLY A 429 -15.82 16.49 6.55
N LEU A 430 -14.93 17.47 6.72
CA LEU A 430 -14.54 18.41 5.66
C LEU A 430 -13.77 17.67 4.55
N ILE A 431 -12.74 16.93 4.92
CA ILE A 431 -11.92 16.16 3.98
C ILE A 431 -12.80 15.23 3.14
N ARG A 432 -13.68 14.45 3.78
CA ARG A 432 -14.62 13.53 3.10
C ARG A 432 -15.51 14.25 2.08
N ARG A 433 -16.06 15.42 2.44
CA ARG A 433 -16.92 16.18 1.51
C ARG A 433 -16.16 16.61 0.27
N MET A 434 -14.94 17.08 0.43
CA MET A 434 -14.11 17.55 -0.69
C MET A 434 -13.62 16.41 -1.57
N ASP A 435 -13.26 15.25 -0.99
CA ASP A 435 -12.91 14.06 -1.76
C ASP A 435 -14.12 13.52 -2.55
N MET A 436 -15.33 13.55 -1.97
CA MET A 436 -16.56 13.17 -2.67
C MET A 436 -16.91 14.14 -3.79
N GLU A 437 -16.72 15.44 -3.59
CA GLU A 437 -16.98 16.47 -4.61
C GLU A 437 -15.98 16.34 -5.77
N ARG A 438 -14.72 16.09 -5.47
CA ARG A 438 -13.69 15.77 -6.46
C ARG A 438 -14.04 14.52 -7.28
N ALA A 439 -14.39 13.42 -6.62
CA ALA A 439 -14.81 12.18 -7.29
C ALA A 439 -16.05 12.41 -8.18
N ARG A 440 -16.97 13.30 -7.78
CA ARG A 440 -18.10 13.72 -8.60
C ARG A 440 -17.69 14.53 -9.82
N ILE A 441 -16.71 15.43 -9.67
CA ILE A 441 -16.19 16.25 -10.78
C ILE A 441 -15.41 15.37 -11.77
N GLU A 442 -14.61 14.42 -11.26
CA GLU A 442 -13.85 13.47 -12.06
C GLU A 442 -14.75 12.42 -12.76
N SER A 443 -15.93 12.14 -12.21
CA SER A 443 -16.96 11.26 -12.77
C SER A 443 -18.04 11.97 -13.57
N GLY A 444 -17.84 13.19 -14.04
CA GLY A 444 -18.80 14.05 -14.74
C GLY A 444 -19.74 13.36 -15.73
N PRO A 445 -20.82 13.99 -16.21
CA PRO A 445 -21.89 13.33 -16.97
C PRO A 445 -21.44 12.70 -18.30
N ASP A 446 -20.24 13.01 -18.77
CA ASP A 446 -19.58 12.35 -19.90
C ASP A 446 -18.25 11.76 -19.40
N GLY A 447 -18.25 10.46 -19.13
CA GLY A 447 -17.14 9.71 -18.54
C GLY A 447 -15.83 9.68 -19.33
N ALA A 448 -15.17 10.83 -19.46
CA ALA A 448 -13.79 10.92 -19.90
C ALA A 448 -12.87 10.84 -18.69
N ARG A 449 -12.50 9.61 -18.31
CA ARG A 449 -11.41 9.37 -17.35
C ARG A 449 -10.08 9.76 -17.98
N VAL A 450 -9.36 10.68 -17.34
CA VAL A 450 -7.92 10.86 -17.60
C VAL A 450 -7.19 9.66 -16.98
N GLU A 451 -6.65 8.82 -17.84
CA GLU A 451 -5.87 7.64 -17.49
C GLU A 451 -4.57 8.04 -16.78
N GLY A 452 -4.51 7.75 -15.48
CA GLY A 452 -3.26 7.55 -14.76
C GLY A 452 -3.27 6.12 -14.25
N ASP A 453 -2.45 5.28 -14.81
CA ASP A 453 -2.11 3.88 -14.50
C ASP A 453 -2.82 3.19 -13.30
N ARG A 454 -4.12 3.06 -13.37
CA ARG A 454 -4.85 1.89 -12.91
C ARG A 454 -5.20 1.12 -14.18
N ALA A 455 -4.66 -0.07 -14.35
CA ALA A 455 -5.14 -0.95 -15.40
C ALA A 455 -6.66 -1.06 -15.28
N SER A 456 -7.36 -0.20 -16.03
CA SER A 456 -8.81 -0.25 -16.16
C SER A 456 -9.14 -1.54 -16.91
N LEU A 457 -9.68 -2.51 -16.21
CA LEU A 457 -10.40 -3.65 -16.80
C LEU A 457 -11.75 -3.14 -17.37
N SER A 458 -11.72 -2.18 -18.30
CA SER A 458 -12.87 -1.69 -19.01
C SER A 458 -12.68 -1.85 -20.51
N GLY A 459 -13.20 -2.90 -21.00
CA GLY A 459 -13.28 -3.45 -22.33
C GLY A 459 -13.16 -4.94 -22.17
N SER A 460 -14.25 -5.71 -22.24
CA SER A 460 -14.16 -7.14 -21.98
C SER A 460 -13.23 -7.76 -23.01
N GLU A 461 -12.08 -8.26 -22.56
CA GLU A 461 -11.13 -9.06 -23.33
C GLU A 461 -11.85 -10.19 -24.11
N TYR A 462 -13.07 -10.47 -23.71
CA TYR A 462 -13.96 -11.55 -24.18
C TYR A 462 -15.13 -11.09 -25.04
N GLU A 463 -15.22 -9.83 -25.49
CA GLU A 463 -16.25 -9.48 -26.47
C GLU A 463 -16.09 -10.32 -27.73
N PRO A 464 -17.14 -11.01 -28.19
CA PRO A 464 -17.06 -11.84 -29.40
C PRO A 464 -16.61 -11.04 -30.61
N GLY A 465 -15.60 -11.55 -31.34
CA GLY A 465 -15.25 -11.04 -32.66
C GLY A 465 -16.34 -11.30 -33.70
N PRO A 466 -16.12 -10.94 -34.97
CA PRO A 466 -17.05 -11.28 -36.05
C PRO A 466 -17.12 -12.80 -36.21
N GLY A 467 -18.22 -13.39 -35.80
CA GLY A 467 -18.47 -14.84 -35.84
C GLY A 467 -19.36 -15.33 -34.70
N PRO A 468 -19.83 -16.59 -34.72
CA PRO A 468 -20.63 -17.15 -33.65
C PRO A 468 -19.80 -17.37 -32.37
N VAL A 469 -20.48 -17.36 -31.22
CA VAL A 469 -19.92 -17.89 -29.98
C VAL A 469 -20.09 -19.40 -30.01
N ILE A 470 -18.99 -20.12 -29.81
CA ILE A 470 -18.99 -21.58 -29.75
C ILE A 470 -18.74 -22.00 -28.31
N VAL A 471 -19.63 -22.81 -27.76
CA VAL A 471 -19.43 -23.42 -26.43
C VAL A 471 -19.16 -24.91 -26.63
N PHE A 472 -18.13 -25.45 -25.97
CA PHE A 472 -17.73 -26.85 -26.19
C PHE A 472 -17.25 -27.54 -24.92
N ASP A 473 -17.23 -28.87 -24.96
CA ASP A 473 -16.68 -29.76 -23.95
C ASP A 473 -16.17 -31.05 -24.59
N VAL A 474 -15.20 -31.72 -23.95
CA VAL A 474 -14.54 -32.92 -24.46
C VAL A 474 -14.46 -34.02 -23.43
N GLU A 475 -14.89 -35.24 -23.83
CA GLU A 475 -14.71 -36.45 -23.07
C GLU A 475 -13.63 -37.35 -23.67
N THR A 476 -12.86 -38.03 -22.81
CA THR A 476 -11.67 -38.77 -23.22
C THR A 476 -11.90 -40.29 -23.22
N ARG A 477 -11.08 -41.02 -23.99
CA ARG A 477 -11.07 -42.51 -24.03
C ARG A 477 -10.27 -43.12 -22.89
N ARG A 478 -9.25 -42.40 -22.37
CA ARG A 478 -8.32 -42.84 -21.35
C ARG A 478 -8.18 -41.77 -20.24
N SER A 479 -7.97 -42.24 -19.03
CA SER A 479 -7.72 -41.35 -17.89
C SER A 479 -6.28 -40.86 -17.86
N ALA A 480 -6.00 -39.84 -17.05
CA ALA A 480 -4.64 -39.37 -16.78
C ALA A 480 -3.73 -40.51 -16.25
N LYS A 481 -4.31 -41.43 -15.46
CA LYS A 481 -3.58 -42.59 -14.94
C LYS A 481 -3.16 -43.55 -16.04
N ASP A 482 -4.02 -43.77 -17.04
CA ASP A 482 -3.77 -44.69 -18.15
C ASP A 482 -2.67 -44.19 -19.09
N VAL A 483 -2.44 -42.89 -19.16
CA VAL A 483 -1.41 -42.28 -20.03
C VAL A 483 -0.16 -41.83 -19.25
N GLY A 484 -0.09 -42.04 -17.93
CA GLY A 484 1.06 -41.72 -17.11
C GLY A 484 1.09 -40.27 -16.59
N GLY A 485 -0.02 -39.55 -16.57
CA GLY A 485 -0.17 -38.24 -15.92
C GLY A 485 -0.84 -37.18 -16.81
N TRP A 486 -1.21 -36.08 -16.18
CA TRP A 486 -1.89 -34.95 -16.83
C TRP A 486 -1.03 -34.26 -17.90
N ASN A 487 0.29 -34.34 -17.81
CA ASN A 487 1.23 -33.77 -18.81
C ASN A 487 1.14 -34.49 -20.17
N ARG A 488 0.45 -35.63 -20.23
CA ARG A 488 0.24 -36.43 -21.43
C ARG A 488 -1.22 -36.43 -21.88
N ALA A 489 -1.96 -35.35 -21.57
CA ALA A 489 -3.37 -35.22 -21.92
C ALA A 489 -3.66 -35.42 -23.41
N GLY A 490 -2.76 -35.02 -24.29
CA GLY A 490 -2.86 -35.27 -25.74
C GLY A 490 -2.92 -36.75 -26.15
N GLU A 491 -2.49 -37.69 -25.29
CA GLU A 491 -2.52 -39.13 -25.52
C GLU A 491 -3.81 -39.80 -25.02
N MET A 492 -4.70 -39.04 -24.33
CA MET A 492 -5.92 -39.60 -23.78
C MET A 492 -6.94 -40.01 -24.86
N GLY A 493 -6.87 -39.40 -26.06
CA GLY A 493 -7.80 -39.60 -27.16
C GLY A 493 -9.20 -39.07 -26.86
N VAL A 494 -9.96 -38.77 -27.88
CA VAL A 494 -11.33 -38.21 -27.77
C VAL A 494 -12.36 -39.31 -27.91
N SER A 495 -13.24 -39.51 -26.92
CA SER A 495 -14.40 -40.35 -27.02
C SER A 495 -15.56 -39.63 -27.72
N VAL A 496 -15.91 -38.46 -27.21
CA VAL A 496 -16.93 -37.56 -27.75
C VAL A 496 -16.49 -36.11 -27.49
N CYS A 497 -16.70 -35.25 -28.47
CA CYS A 497 -16.68 -33.80 -28.28
C CYS A 497 -18.05 -33.25 -28.67
N VAL A 498 -18.61 -32.37 -27.87
CA VAL A 498 -19.86 -31.68 -28.21
C VAL A 498 -19.61 -30.19 -28.27
N CYS A 499 -20.17 -29.51 -29.25
CA CYS A 499 -20.22 -28.06 -29.29
C CYS A 499 -21.65 -27.55 -29.57
N TRP A 500 -21.93 -26.36 -29.04
CA TRP A 500 -23.04 -25.52 -29.44
C TRP A 500 -22.52 -24.41 -30.35
N ASP A 501 -23.09 -24.24 -31.53
CA ASP A 501 -22.57 -23.35 -32.59
C ASP A 501 -23.45 -22.11 -32.85
N GLY A 502 -24.38 -21.82 -31.94
CA GLY A 502 -25.36 -20.74 -32.09
C GLY A 502 -26.66 -21.17 -32.73
N SER A 503 -26.69 -22.30 -33.45
CA SER A 503 -27.87 -22.86 -34.09
C SER A 503 -28.33 -24.18 -33.47
N GLY A 504 -27.43 -24.95 -32.87
CA GLY A 504 -27.73 -26.24 -32.26
C GLY A 504 -26.51 -26.94 -31.68
N TYR A 505 -26.74 -28.12 -31.08
CA TYR A 505 -25.68 -28.99 -30.59
C TYR A 505 -25.20 -29.92 -31.69
N ARG A 506 -23.87 -30.03 -31.81
CA ARG A 506 -23.22 -31.01 -32.69
C ARG A 506 -22.27 -31.86 -31.89
N SER A 507 -22.20 -33.13 -32.19
CA SER A 507 -21.29 -34.07 -31.54
C SER A 507 -20.34 -34.69 -32.55
N PHE A 508 -19.11 -34.91 -32.15
CA PHE A 508 -18.01 -35.40 -32.98
C PHE A 508 -17.27 -36.53 -32.26
N GLY A 509 -17.06 -37.62 -32.99
CA GLY A 509 -16.06 -38.60 -32.61
C GLY A 509 -14.64 -38.13 -33.00
N GLN A 510 -13.62 -38.86 -32.56
CA GLN A 510 -12.22 -38.48 -32.83
C GLN A 510 -11.92 -38.32 -34.33
N ASP A 511 -12.53 -39.14 -35.19
CA ASP A 511 -12.30 -39.12 -36.63
C ASP A 511 -13.05 -37.99 -37.34
N GLU A 512 -13.96 -37.32 -36.64
CA GLU A 512 -14.79 -36.21 -37.14
C GLU A 512 -14.30 -34.85 -36.68
N LEU A 513 -13.22 -34.77 -35.88
CA LEU A 513 -12.68 -33.51 -35.31
C LEU A 513 -12.28 -32.47 -36.36
N GLY A 514 -12.00 -32.90 -37.60
CA GLY A 514 -11.73 -31.96 -38.70
C GLY A 514 -12.87 -30.99 -38.99
N GLU A 515 -14.13 -31.40 -38.76
CA GLU A 515 -15.31 -30.53 -38.88
C GLU A 515 -15.41 -29.58 -37.70
N LEU A 516 -15.15 -30.05 -36.48
CA LEU A 516 -15.09 -29.21 -35.28
C LEU A 516 -14.06 -28.06 -35.46
N PHE A 517 -12.86 -28.35 -35.95
CA PHE A 517 -11.81 -27.32 -36.16
C PHE A 517 -12.20 -26.31 -37.25
N ARG A 518 -12.98 -26.68 -38.23
CA ARG A 518 -13.58 -25.74 -39.20
C ARG A 518 -14.61 -24.81 -38.55
N ILE A 519 -15.34 -25.29 -37.56
CA ILE A 519 -16.28 -24.47 -36.77
C ILE A 519 -15.48 -23.49 -35.89
N PHE A 520 -14.48 -23.99 -35.15
CA PHE A 520 -13.64 -23.17 -34.31
C PHE A 520 -12.90 -22.06 -35.07
N SER A 521 -12.41 -22.31 -36.29
CA SER A 521 -11.73 -21.31 -37.11
C SER A 521 -12.62 -20.14 -37.55
N LYS A 522 -13.93 -20.28 -37.48
CA LYS A 522 -14.92 -19.24 -37.81
C LYS A 522 -15.55 -18.59 -36.57
N ALA A 523 -15.18 -19.06 -35.40
CA ALA A 523 -15.74 -18.57 -34.14
C ALA A 523 -15.30 -17.12 -33.84
N GLY A 524 -16.23 -16.31 -33.41
CA GLY A 524 -15.94 -15.00 -32.80
C GLY A 524 -15.41 -15.14 -31.37
N LEU A 525 -15.81 -16.21 -30.67
CA LEU A 525 -15.32 -16.57 -29.33
C LEU A 525 -15.56 -18.08 -29.13
N VAL A 526 -14.57 -18.77 -28.55
CA VAL A 526 -14.66 -20.16 -28.12
C VAL A 526 -14.71 -20.23 -26.61
N VAL A 527 -15.78 -20.72 -26.03
CA VAL A 527 -16.03 -20.78 -24.58
C VAL A 527 -15.97 -22.23 -24.09
N GLY A 528 -15.26 -22.43 -22.99
CA GLY A 528 -15.20 -23.71 -22.30
C GLY A 528 -15.03 -23.58 -20.81
N PHE A 529 -15.03 -24.70 -20.09
CA PHE A 529 -14.85 -24.76 -18.67
C PHE A 529 -13.63 -25.64 -18.32
N ASN A 530 -12.54 -25.06 -17.84
CA ASN A 530 -11.20 -25.66 -17.70
C ASN A 530 -10.56 -26.04 -19.05
N SER A 531 -11.00 -25.41 -20.11
CA SER A 531 -10.70 -25.81 -21.48
C SER A 531 -9.25 -25.53 -21.88
N PHE A 532 -8.62 -24.45 -21.45
CA PHE A 532 -7.24 -24.10 -21.79
C PHE A 532 -6.23 -25.10 -21.24
N ARG A 533 -6.50 -25.63 -20.07
CA ARG A 533 -5.61 -26.58 -19.42
C ARG A 533 -5.85 -28.02 -19.81
N PHE A 534 -7.10 -28.39 -20.13
CA PHE A 534 -7.48 -29.78 -20.38
C PHE A 534 -7.93 -30.01 -21.82
N ASP A 535 -9.07 -29.46 -22.25
CA ASP A 535 -9.66 -29.77 -23.54
C ASP A 535 -8.76 -29.43 -24.72
N TYR A 536 -8.08 -28.25 -24.65
CA TYR A 536 -7.13 -27.88 -25.69
C TYR A 536 -5.92 -28.82 -25.74
N ALA A 537 -5.46 -29.31 -24.60
CA ALA A 537 -4.36 -30.27 -24.58
C ALA A 537 -4.77 -31.62 -25.17
N VAL A 538 -6.02 -32.07 -24.95
CA VAL A 538 -6.57 -33.30 -25.53
C VAL A 538 -6.79 -33.14 -27.03
N LEU A 539 -7.29 -32.01 -27.50
CA LEU A 539 -7.63 -31.77 -28.91
C LEU A 539 -6.43 -31.37 -29.78
N GLN A 540 -5.37 -30.75 -29.18
CA GLN A 540 -4.24 -30.18 -29.93
C GLN A 540 -3.53 -31.19 -30.87
N PRO A 541 -3.35 -32.48 -30.53
CA PRO A 541 -2.71 -33.43 -31.44
C PRO A 541 -3.47 -33.66 -32.77
N PHE A 542 -4.76 -33.36 -32.78
CA PHE A 542 -5.67 -33.57 -33.94
C PHE A 542 -5.89 -32.25 -34.70
N ALA A 543 -5.56 -31.09 -34.10
CA ALA A 543 -5.83 -29.77 -34.65
C ALA A 543 -4.83 -29.39 -35.74
N PRO A 544 -5.28 -28.80 -36.88
CA PRO A 544 -4.40 -28.35 -37.96
C PRO A 544 -3.69 -27.02 -37.66
N TYR A 545 -4.00 -26.39 -36.52
CA TYR A 545 -3.43 -25.14 -36.04
C TYR A 545 -3.33 -25.15 -34.50
N ARG A 546 -2.64 -24.14 -33.93
CA ARG A 546 -2.56 -24.00 -32.47
C ARG A 546 -3.87 -23.47 -31.90
N LEU A 547 -4.52 -24.27 -31.03
CA LEU A 547 -5.79 -23.92 -30.40
C LEU A 547 -5.66 -22.71 -29.45
N SER A 548 -4.48 -22.51 -28.82
CA SER A 548 -4.19 -21.33 -28.00
C SER A 548 -4.18 -20.00 -28.78
N GLY A 549 -4.22 -20.05 -30.10
CA GLY A 549 -4.35 -18.86 -30.94
C GLY A 549 -5.80 -18.45 -31.23
N LEU A 550 -6.78 -19.26 -30.82
CA LEU A 550 -8.19 -18.90 -30.90
C LEU A 550 -8.56 -17.84 -29.86
N LYS A 551 -9.49 -16.95 -30.21
CA LYS A 551 -10.10 -16.09 -29.20
C LYS A 551 -10.97 -16.96 -28.29
N GLY A 552 -10.53 -17.20 -27.08
CA GLY A 552 -11.13 -18.16 -26.16
C GLY A 552 -11.45 -17.57 -24.79
N LEU A 553 -12.47 -18.14 -24.14
CA LEU A 553 -12.82 -17.89 -22.74
C LEU A 553 -12.81 -19.22 -21.98
N ASP A 554 -11.93 -19.37 -21.02
CA ASP A 554 -11.98 -20.45 -20.03
C ASP A 554 -12.62 -19.91 -18.74
N MET A 555 -13.89 -20.24 -18.54
CA MET A 555 -14.67 -19.72 -17.42
C MET A 555 -14.07 -20.11 -16.06
N LEU A 556 -13.48 -21.30 -15.93
CA LEU A 556 -12.83 -21.70 -14.67
C LEU A 556 -11.56 -20.89 -14.40
N GLN A 557 -10.81 -20.53 -15.44
CA GLN A 557 -9.61 -19.71 -15.29
C GLN A 557 -9.98 -18.30 -14.80
N GLU A 558 -11.03 -17.69 -15.37
CA GLU A 558 -11.52 -16.39 -14.92
C GLU A 558 -12.03 -16.44 -13.48
N ILE A 559 -12.82 -17.44 -13.12
CA ILE A 559 -13.28 -17.63 -11.74
C ILE A 559 -12.10 -17.79 -10.78
N ARG A 560 -11.06 -18.55 -11.16
CA ARG A 560 -9.84 -18.69 -10.35
C ARG A 560 -9.06 -17.39 -10.18
N ARG A 561 -9.09 -16.52 -11.18
CA ARG A 561 -8.44 -15.21 -11.12
C ARG A 561 -9.02 -14.37 -9.97
N PHE A 562 -10.33 -14.45 -9.75
CA PHE A 562 -11.01 -13.74 -8.66
C PHE A 562 -10.91 -14.47 -7.31
N LEU A 563 -11.20 -15.77 -7.28
CA LEU A 563 -11.31 -16.52 -6.04
C LEU A 563 -9.97 -17.05 -5.50
N GLY A 564 -8.93 -17.15 -6.34
CA GLY A 564 -7.67 -17.83 -6.01
C GLY A 564 -7.76 -19.36 -5.96
N TYR A 565 -8.98 -19.94 -6.18
CA TYR A 565 -9.21 -21.38 -6.21
C TYR A 565 -10.30 -21.73 -7.24
N GLY A 566 -10.35 -23.00 -7.65
CA GLY A 566 -11.35 -23.47 -8.62
C GLY A 566 -12.67 -23.85 -7.96
N VAL A 567 -13.77 -23.55 -8.65
CA VAL A 567 -15.14 -24.02 -8.34
C VAL A 567 -15.57 -24.99 -9.44
N SER A 568 -16.26 -26.07 -9.11
CA SER A 568 -16.70 -27.05 -10.10
C SER A 568 -17.90 -26.53 -10.90
N LEU A 569 -18.02 -27.01 -12.14
CA LEU A 569 -19.16 -26.72 -13.01
C LEU A 569 -20.50 -27.09 -12.35
N ASP A 570 -20.55 -28.22 -11.62
CA ASP A 570 -21.73 -28.67 -10.87
C ASP A 570 -22.13 -27.66 -9.78
N ASN A 571 -21.16 -27.14 -9.03
CA ASN A 571 -21.43 -26.15 -7.98
C ASN A 571 -22.02 -24.87 -8.57
N LEU A 572 -21.40 -24.36 -9.64
CA LEU A 572 -21.89 -23.16 -10.35
C LEU A 572 -23.27 -23.39 -10.98
N GLY A 573 -23.47 -24.54 -11.64
CA GLY A 573 -24.75 -24.91 -12.27
C GLY A 573 -25.86 -25.00 -11.24
N ARG A 574 -25.66 -25.68 -10.11
CA ARG A 574 -26.65 -25.75 -9.02
C ARG A 574 -26.92 -24.40 -8.38
N ALA A 575 -25.87 -23.63 -8.09
CA ALA A 575 -26.07 -22.39 -7.38
C ALA A 575 -26.68 -21.28 -8.25
N THR A 576 -26.27 -21.18 -9.52
CA THR A 576 -26.70 -20.12 -10.45
C THR A 576 -27.98 -20.46 -11.19
N LEU A 577 -28.12 -21.71 -11.69
CA LEU A 577 -29.13 -22.11 -12.65
C LEU A 577 -30.17 -23.09 -12.07
N ASP A 578 -29.97 -23.51 -10.83
CA ASP A 578 -30.73 -24.61 -10.20
C ASP A 578 -30.68 -25.93 -11.01
N ALA A 579 -29.58 -26.10 -11.77
CA ALA A 579 -29.38 -27.23 -12.70
C ALA A 579 -28.23 -28.12 -12.17
N PRO A 580 -28.53 -29.26 -11.54
CA PRO A 580 -27.49 -30.19 -11.08
C PRO A 580 -26.86 -30.94 -12.26
N LYS A 581 -25.56 -31.23 -12.19
CA LYS A 581 -24.86 -32.13 -13.10
C LYS A 581 -25.38 -33.57 -12.92
N SER A 582 -25.52 -34.30 -14.01
CA SER A 582 -26.15 -35.64 -13.99
C SER A 582 -25.20 -36.77 -13.62
N ALA A 583 -23.88 -36.58 -13.76
CA ALA A 583 -22.86 -37.60 -13.50
C ALA A 583 -21.47 -37.01 -13.20
N ASP A 584 -20.52 -37.86 -12.77
CA ASP A 584 -19.11 -37.54 -12.61
C ASP A 584 -18.34 -37.94 -13.87
N GLY A 585 -17.30 -37.19 -14.30
CA GLY A 585 -16.44 -37.47 -15.45
C GLY A 585 -15.79 -38.87 -15.45
N MET A 586 -15.67 -39.52 -14.30
CA MET A 586 -15.21 -40.90 -14.19
C MET A 586 -16.19 -41.89 -14.85
N LYS A 587 -17.49 -41.59 -14.86
CA LYS A 587 -18.50 -42.42 -15.51
C LYS A 587 -18.39 -42.42 -17.04
N ALA A 588 -17.96 -41.31 -17.64
CA ALA A 588 -17.75 -41.26 -19.09
C ALA A 588 -16.68 -42.26 -19.56
N LEU A 589 -15.61 -42.45 -18.77
CA LEU A 589 -14.56 -43.46 -19.02
C LEU A 589 -15.07 -44.91 -18.88
N GLU A 590 -15.96 -45.16 -17.92
CA GLU A 590 -16.62 -46.48 -17.76
C GLU A 590 -17.53 -46.75 -18.96
N TRP A 591 -18.40 -45.82 -19.33
CA TRP A 591 -19.27 -45.95 -20.49
C TRP A 591 -18.50 -46.13 -21.80
N TRP A 592 -17.31 -45.48 -21.94
CA TRP A 592 -16.47 -45.72 -23.11
C TRP A 592 -15.99 -47.18 -23.19
N LYS A 593 -15.54 -47.76 -22.07
CA LYS A 593 -15.13 -49.16 -22.00
C LYS A 593 -16.26 -50.14 -22.27
N GLU A 594 -17.50 -49.76 -21.94
CA GLU A 594 -18.71 -50.53 -22.15
C GLU A 594 -19.33 -50.30 -23.55
N GLY A 595 -18.76 -49.42 -24.39
CA GLY A 595 -19.28 -49.09 -25.71
C GLY A 595 -20.52 -48.21 -25.70
N ARG A 596 -20.87 -47.57 -24.60
CA ARG A 596 -22.10 -46.77 -24.38
C ARG A 596 -21.88 -45.31 -24.81
N VAL A 597 -21.61 -45.08 -26.10
CA VAL A 597 -21.23 -43.77 -26.64
C VAL A 597 -22.40 -42.76 -26.56
N GLU A 598 -23.64 -43.21 -26.67
CA GLU A 598 -24.80 -42.31 -26.59
C GLU A 598 -24.97 -41.69 -25.18
N GLU A 599 -24.63 -42.41 -24.12
CA GLU A 599 -24.65 -41.88 -22.76
C GLU A 599 -23.55 -40.84 -22.56
N ILE A 600 -22.35 -41.04 -23.12
CA ILE A 600 -21.27 -40.06 -23.10
C ILE A 600 -21.69 -38.79 -23.85
N ARG A 601 -22.34 -38.96 -25.03
CA ARG A 601 -22.83 -37.84 -25.83
C ARG A 601 -23.84 -36.98 -25.07
N ARG A 602 -24.83 -37.61 -24.44
CA ARG A 602 -25.82 -36.91 -23.61
C ARG A 602 -25.21 -36.20 -22.44
N TYR A 603 -24.23 -36.82 -21.80
CA TYR A 603 -23.50 -36.26 -20.66
C TYR A 603 -22.69 -35.05 -21.08
N CYS A 604 -21.82 -35.15 -22.10
CA CYS A 604 -21.03 -34.06 -22.65
C CYS A 604 -21.92 -32.90 -23.14
N GLN A 605 -23.06 -33.22 -23.81
CA GLN A 605 -24.03 -32.21 -24.23
C GLN A 605 -24.62 -31.43 -23.05
N MET A 606 -24.88 -32.09 -21.93
CA MET A 606 -25.40 -31.45 -20.73
C MET A 606 -24.35 -30.50 -20.11
N ASP A 607 -23.07 -30.88 -20.11
CA ASP A 607 -21.99 -30.01 -19.64
C ASP A 607 -21.82 -28.77 -20.54
N VAL A 608 -21.95 -28.91 -21.87
CA VAL A 608 -22.02 -27.79 -22.81
C VAL A 608 -23.24 -26.91 -22.56
N GLU A 609 -24.39 -27.48 -22.29
CA GLU A 609 -25.61 -26.73 -21.96
C GLU A 609 -25.48 -25.91 -20.70
N ILE A 610 -24.94 -26.49 -19.62
CA ILE A 610 -24.71 -25.80 -18.36
C ILE A 610 -23.68 -24.68 -18.57
N THR A 611 -22.58 -24.96 -19.27
CA THR A 611 -21.51 -23.97 -19.57
C THR A 611 -22.08 -22.80 -20.38
N ARG A 612 -22.91 -23.08 -21.42
CA ARG A 612 -23.58 -22.07 -22.23
C ARG A 612 -24.48 -21.15 -21.38
N ARG A 613 -25.38 -21.76 -20.59
CA ARG A 613 -26.32 -21.01 -19.74
C ARG A 613 -25.60 -20.18 -18.67
N LEU A 614 -24.49 -20.67 -18.10
CA LEU A 614 -23.65 -19.91 -17.18
C LEU A 614 -22.96 -18.73 -17.89
N TYR A 615 -22.49 -18.96 -19.12
CA TYR A 615 -21.91 -17.89 -19.94
C TYR A 615 -22.93 -16.79 -20.22
N GLU A 616 -24.15 -17.17 -20.69
CA GLU A 616 -25.23 -16.22 -20.96
C GLU A 616 -25.65 -15.46 -19.70
N PHE A 617 -25.83 -16.16 -18.57
CA PHE A 617 -26.16 -15.54 -17.28
C PHE A 617 -25.07 -14.56 -16.83
N GLY A 618 -23.80 -14.94 -16.96
CA GLY A 618 -22.66 -14.09 -16.60
C GLY A 618 -22.57 -12.82 -17.44
N ARG A 619 -22.85 -12.91 -18.76
CA ARG A 619 -22.92 -11.74 -19.65
C ARG A 619 -24.04 -10.76 -19.28
N GLU A 620 -25.21 -11.30 -18.89
CA GLU A 620 -26.38 -10.49 -18.56
C GLU A 620 -26.26 -9.85 -17.16
N ASN A 621 -25.71 -10.61 -16.20
CA ASN A 621 -25.74 -10.23 -14.78
C ASN A 621 -24.40 -9.77 -14.21
N HIS A 622 -23.27 -10.00 -14.93
CA HIS A 622 -21.91 -9.70 -14.51
C HIS A 622 -21.44 -10.45 -13.24
N TYR A 623 -22.12 -11.53 -12.85
CA TYR A 623 -21.71 -12.45 -11.79
C TYR A 623 -22.25 -13.86 -12.04
N LEU A 624 -21.63 -14.85 -11.36
CA LEU A 624 -22.19 -16.19 -11.17
C LEU A 624 -22.39 -16.45 -9.68
N LEU A 625 -23.27 -17.41 -9.35
CA LEU A 625 -23.43 -17.90 -7.98
C LEU A 625 -22.68 -19.22 -7.79
N PHE A 626 -22.10 -19.39 -6.61
CA PHE A 626 -21.55 -20.66 -6.16
C PHE A 626 -21.83 -20.87 -4.66
N THR A 627 -21.78 -22.13 -4.22
CA THR A 627 -21.89 -22.45 -2.80
C THR A 627 -20.49 -22.60 -2.23
N ASN A 628 -20.13 -21.77 -1.24
CA ASN A 628 -18.84 -21.81 -0.58
C ASN A 628 -18.73 -23.02 0.39
N LYS A 629 -17.53 -23.22 0.99
CA LYS A 629 -17.32 -24.34 1.94
C LYS A 629 -18.17 -24.26 3.22
N ALA A 630 -18.73 -23.10 3.53
CA ALA A 630 -19.64 -22.89 4.66
C ALA A 630 -21.12 -23.16 4.29
N GLY A 631 -21.39 -23.56 3.05
CA GLY A 631 -22.75 -23.83 2.57
C GLY A 631 -23.54 -22.59 2.14
N GLN A 632 -22.91 -21.42 2.08
CA GLN A 632 -23.57 -20.16 1.72
C GLN A 632 -23.49 -19.93 0.20
N LYS A 633 -24.59 -19.50 -0.41
CA LYS A 633 -24.61 -19.04 -1.81
C LYS A 633 -23.99 -17.65 -1.92
N THR A 634 -22.97 -17.50 -2.74
CA THR A 634 -22.14 -16.31 -2.88
C THR A 634 -21.98 -15.94 -4.34
N ARG A 635 -21.91 -14.66 -4.66
CA ARG A 635 -21.64 -14.15 -6.01
C ARG A 635 -20.15 -14.11 -6.29
N VAL A 636 -19.73 -14.54 -7.46
CA VAL A 636 -18.40 -14.29 -8.02
C VAL A 636 -18.55 -13.36 -9.23
N PRO A 637 -17.89 -12.19 -9.25
CA PRO A 637 -17.92 -11.30 -10.40
C PRO A 637 -17.32 -11.97 -11.63
N VAL A 638 -17.86 -11.67 -12.81
CA VAL A 638 -17.34 -12.14 -14.10
C VAL A 638 -17.39 -11.02 -15.12
N HIS A 639 -16.43 -11.01 -16.06
CA HIS A 639 -16.24 -9.91 -17.01
C HIS A 639 -16.19 -10.40 -18.46
N TRP A 640 -17.10 -11.27 -18.83
CA TRP A 640 -17.25 -11.73 -20.23
C TRP A 640 -18.58 -11.34 -20.85
#